data_34dbe30fed672a1c0fa6e5b752ef6dc2
#
_entry.id   34dbe30fed672a1c0fa6e5b752ef6dc2
#
_cell.length_a   1.000
_cell.length_b   1.000
_cell.length_c   1.000
_cell.angle_alpha   90.00
_cell.angle_beta   90.00
_cell.angle_gamma   90.00
#
_symmetry.space_group_name_H-M   'P 1'
#
loop_
_entity.id
_entity.type
_entity.pdbx_description
1 polymer ?
#
loop_
_entity_poly.entity_id
_entity_poly.type
_entity_poly.pdbx_seq_one_letter_code
_entity_poly.pdbx_strand_id
1 'polypeptide(L)'
;MSVVDKGDVEMWAEIGVMFLLFSLGLDFSVKKILKMGTSPVIAACTIVFSMILLGITVGKGFGWGHMDCIFLGGMLAMSSTTIIYKALSDMGLLQQGFVATVMSVCILEDILAIVMMVMLSAIANGSSPDGGQLLGSVFKIGFFLVLWFVIGIFLIPLLLRKVRKLMNAETLLIVALGLCCLMAVISTKVGFSSAFGAFVMGSILAETVEADKIIRLVEPVKNLFGAIFFVSVGMLVDPLIIVDYAVPILCLVLTILAGQAVFGTMGYLLGGQSLKNAMRCGFSMAQVGEFAFIIASLGLSLGVIGDFLYPVVVAVSVITTFLTPYMIRAAEPCYNLLTRHLPRQWSRRLEHIGTGAPATPSSGHLWKRLLRAMVVNTLIYGILSIAVVALMFSFALPFCRELSTELTGSHWAGNAVCGVATVLMIAPFLRAFMMKKNHSEEFKALWTERRTNRPPLVFTVLVRLAIAAAYIFYIANYLTRFADALLITIAFGTIVLMVLSRSLKKRSIRLERLFVQNLRSREIQAEALGRKRPLYEGRLLDREIHMSLCEVPEDSLWAGKQLAELDFRKYFGVNVSSILRGRQRINIPNGEVALFPGDQLQVIGDDDQLTRFAQAMRTEVHDEDAEIEKREMRLQQIIVGQKSPFLDQTLRESGIRDRYNCMVVGLDEGEKNLTIITPNYRFALGDVLWIVGEEQNVKGLLEANGEE
;
A
#
# COMPACT_ATOMS: atom_id res chain seq x y z
N MET A 1 30.34 22.61 -15.58
CA MET A 1 29.32 23.50 -15.03
C MET A 1 29.17 23.20 -13.55
N SER A 2 29.92 23.87 -12.69
CA SER A 2 29.76 23.75 -11.25
C SER A 2 29.09 25.01 -10.72
N VAL A 3 27.80 25.13 -10.92
CA VAL A 3 26.99 26.28 -10.42
C VAL A 3 26.19 25.86 -9.17
N VAL A 4 26.18 24.58 -8.82
CA VAL A 4 25.41 24.07 -7.67
C VAL A 4 26.36 23.26 -6.78
N ASP A 5 26.35 23.54 -5.50
CA ASP A 5 27.09 22.76 -4.50
C ASP A 5 26.54 21.31 -4.47
N LYS A 6 27.43 20.32 -4.53
CA LYS A 6 27.03 18.91 -4.49
C LYS A 6 26.20 18.60 -3.22
N GLY A 7 26.54 19.24 -2.10
CA GLY A 7 25.81 19.06 -0.84
C GLY A 7 24.35 19.51 -0.91
N ASP A 8 24.05 20.59 -1.62
CA ASP A 8 22.68 21.07 -1.81
C ASP A 8 21.87 20.08 -2.66
N VAL A 9 22.49 19.51 -3.70
CA VAL A 9 21.84 18.51 -4.59
C VAL A 9 21.51 17.23 -3.82
N GLU A 10 22.44 16.76 -3.00
CA GLU A 10 22.26 15.59 -2.13
C GLU A 10 21.13 15.81 -1.12
N MET A 11 21.07 16.99 -0.49
CA MET A 11 19.99 17.34 0.43
C MET A 11 18.61 17.32 -0.24
N TRP A 12 18.49 17.88 -1.45
CA TRP A 12 17.23 17.85 -2.21
C TRP A 12 16.85 16.43 -2.65
N ALA A 13 17.84 15.60 -2.99
CA ALA A 13 17.62 14.19 -3.28
C ALA A 13 17.09 13.43 -2.05
N GLU A 14 17.65 13.67 -0.86
CA GLU A 14 17.20 13.06 0.40
C GLU A 14 15.75 13.44 0.75
N ILE A 15 15.41 14.72 0.61
CA ILE A 15 14.03 15.19 0.83
C ILE A 15 13.08 14.54 -0.18
N GLY A 16 13.50 14.45 -1.45
CA GLY A 16 12.74 13.80 -2.50
C GLY A 16 12.44 12.31 -2.18
N VAL A 17 13.46 11.55 -1.78
CA VAL A 17 13.31 10.16 -1.34
C VAL A 17 12.37 10.04 -0.15
N MET A 18 12.49 10.93 0.83
CA MET A 18 11.62 10.93 2.01
C MET A 18 10.14 11.03 1.64
N PHE A 19 9.77 11.96 0.75
CA PHE A 19 8.38 12.12 0.32
C PHE A 19 7.90 11.01 -0.62
N LEU A 20 8.79 10.47 -1.47
CA LEU A 20 8.49 9.29 -2.28
C LEU A 20 8.15 8.08 -1.40
N LEU A 21 8.99 7.79 -0.40
CA LEU A 21 8.77 6.66 0.51
C LEU A 21 7.59 6.89 1.46
N PHE A 22 7.31 8.14 1.84
CA PHE A 22 6.09 8.48 2.56
C PHE A 22 4.84 8.13 1.75
N SER A 23 4.80 8.53 0.47
CA SER A 23 3.68 8.20 -0.41
C SER A 23 3.56 6.69 -0.65
N LEU A 24 4.67 6.00 -0.87
CA LEU A 24 4.68 4.54 -0.96
C LEU A 24 4.11 3.90 0.30
N GLY A 25 4.48 4.43 1.48
CA GLY A 25 3.91 4.01 2.76
C GLY A 25 2.39 4.19 2.82
N LEU A 26 1.84 5.28 2.26
CA LEU A 26 0.40 5.52 2.19
C LEU A 26 -0.33 4.50 1.29
N ASP A 27 0.31 4.01 0.25
CA ASP A 27 -0.24 2.95 -0.62
C ASP A 27 -0.13 1.56 0.03
N PHE A 28 0.71 1.45 1.06
CA PHE A 28 1.05 0.23 1.75
C PHE A 28 0.04 -0.10 2.85
N SER A 29 -0.60 -1.27 2.76
CA SER A 29 -1.47 -1.78 3.81
C SER A 29 -0.97 -3.14 4.31
N VAL A 30 -0.65 -3.21 5.60
CA VAL A 30 -0.24 -4.47 6.27
C VAL A 30 -1.26 -5.58 6.06
N LYS A 31 -2.54 -5.23 5.97
CA LYS A 31 -3.60 -6.21 5.74
C LYS A 31 -3.61 -6.79 4.34
N LYS A 32 -3.27 -6.00 3.32
CA LYS A 32 -3.14 -6.51 1.95
C LYS A 32 -2.11 -7.63 1.92
N ILE A 33 -0.96 -7.44 2.59
CA ILE A 33 0.11 -8.44 2.69
C ILE A 33 -0.36 -9.71 3.38
N LEU A 34 -1.02 -9.57 4.53
CA LEU A 34 -1.53 -10.72 5.29
C LEU A 34 -2.58 -11.52 4.52
N LYS A 35 -3.28 -10.89 3.57
CA LYS A 35 -4.28 -11.52 2.68
C LYS A 35 -3.69 -12.12 1.40
N MET A 36 -2.48 -11.70 0.97
CA MET A 36 -1.84 -12.18 -0.28
C MET A 36 -1.50 -13.68 -0.28
N GLY A 37 -1.48 -14.31 0.88
CA GLY A 37 -1.10 -15.73 0.99
C GLY A 37 0.41 -15.95 0.98
N THR A 38 0.81 -17.23 0.89
CA THR A 38 2.22 -17.62 0.95
C THR A 38 2.93 -17.62 -0.41
N SER A 39 2.17 -17.73 -1.50
CA SER A 39 2.71 -17.83 -2.87
C SER A 39 3.54 -16.60 -3.28
N PRO A 40 3.04 -15.36 -3.22
CA PRO A 40 3.84 -14.19 -3.54
C PRO A 40 5.05 -13.98 -2.61
N VAL A 41 4.93 -14.38 -1.33
CA VAL A 41 6.04 -14.25 -0.37
C VAL A 41 7.20 -15.18 -0.75
N ILE A 42 6.91 -16.43 -1.10
CA ILE A 42 7.94 -17.38 -1.56
C ILE A 42 8.60 -16.86 -2.84
N ALA A 43 7.80 -16.36 -3.79
CA ALA A 43 8.30 -15.81 -5.04
C ALA A 43 9.23 -14.61 -4.79
N ALA A 44 8.78 -13.59 -4.05
CA ALA A 44 9.57 -12.40 -3.75
C ALA A 44 10.88 -12.72 -3.03
N CYS A 45 10.83 -13.54 -1.97
CA CYS A 45 12.05 -13.96 -1.25
C CYS A 45 13.03 -14.71 -2.15
N THR A 46 12.54 -15.60 -3.01
CA THR A 46 13.39 -16.37 -3.93
C THR A 46 14.05 -15.44 -4.96
N ILE A 47 13.29 -14.53 -5.55
CA ILE A 47 13.78 -13.56 -6.55
C ILE A 47 14.85 -12.65 -5.92
N VAL A 48 14.50 -11.99 -4.82
CA VAL A 48 15.40 -11.04 -4.16
C VAL A 48 16.70 -11.72 -3.73
N PHE A 49 16.61 -12.87 -3.07
CA PHE A 49 17.81 -13.61 -2.64
C PHE A 49 18.70 -14.04 -3.82
N SER A 50 18.09 -14.59 -4.88
CA SER A 50 18.83 -15.04 -6.07
C SER A 50 19.49 -13.88 -6.81
N MET A 51 18.78 -12.75 -6.95
CA MET A 51 19.31 -11.57 -7.63
C MET A 51 20.42 -10.89 -6.83
N ILE A 52 20.32 -10.86 -5.49
CA ILE A 52 21.42 -10.38 -4.63
C ILE A 52 22.68 -11.23 -4.84
N LEU A 53 22.55 -12.55 -4.80
CA LEU A 53 23.68 -13.44 -5.04
C LEU A 53 24.27 -13.25 -6.43
N LEU A 54 23.42 -13.11 -7.45
CA LEU A 54 23.85 -12.88 -8.82
C LEU A 54 24.61 -11.57 -8.97
N GLY A 55 24.09 -10.47 -8.39
CA GLY A 55 24.75 -9.18 -8.39
C GLY A 55 26.09 -9.19 -7.67
N ILE A 56 26.20 -9.85 -6.52
CA ILE A 56 27.46 -10.02 -5.80
C ILE A 56 28.47 -10.81 -6.64
N THR A 57 28.06 -11.88 -7.32
CA THR A 57 28.95 -12.70 -8.14
C THR A 57 29.44 -11.92 -9.37
N VAL A 58 28.59 -11.15 -10.02
CA VAL A 58 28.96 -10.33 -11.18
C VAL A 58 29.89 -9.19 -10.76
N GLY A 59 29.59 -8.49 -9.66
CA GLY A 59 30.46 -7.42 -9.14
C GLY A 59 31.85 -7.94 -8.77
N LYS A 60 31.96 -9.11 -8.13
CA LYS A 60 33.22 -9.79 -7.86
C LYS A 60 33.96 -10.15 -9.14
N GLY A 61 33.24 -10.54 -10.19
CA GLY A 61 33.80 -10.84 -11.51
C GLY A 61 34.50 -9.63 -12.16
N PHE A 62 34.04 -8.42 -11.89
CA PHE A 62 34.66 -7.17 -12.27
C PHE A 62 35.79 -6.71 -11.33
N GLY A 63 35.99 -7.40 -10.20
CA GLY A 63 36.98 -7.02 -9.19
C GLY A 63 36.56 -5.82 -8.33
N TRP A 64 35.26 -5.53 -8.25
CA TRP A 64 34.74 -4.42 -7.44
C TRP A 64 34.84 -4.68 -5.94
N GLY A 65 34.86 -3.63 -5.17
CA GLY A 65 34.96 -3.69 -3.71
C GLY A 65 33.84 -4.52 -3.09
N HIS A 66 34.08 -5.03 -1.87
CA HIS A 66 33.10 -5.90 -1.19
C HIS A 66 31.76 -5.20 -0.96
N MET A 67 31.80 -3.92 -0.53
CA MET A 67 30.58 -3.12 -0.33
C MET A 67 29.90 -2.79 -1.65
N ASP A 68 30.65 -2.45 -2.69
CA ASP A 68 30.08 -2.22 -4.03
C ASP A 68 29.30 -3.45 -4.53
N CYS A 69 29.84 -4.65 -4.32
CA CYS A 69 29.18 -5.90 -4.72
C CYS A 69 27.89 -6.15 -3.94
N ILE A 70 27.89 -5.89 -2.63
CA ILE A 70 26.69 -6.09 -1.78
C ILE A 70 25.59 -5.10 -2.16
N PHE A 71 25.96 -3.81 -2.30
CA PHE A 71 25.02 -2.77 -2.72
C PHE A 71 24.51 -3.03 -4.13
N LEU A 72 25.38 -3.42 -5.08
CA LEU A 72 24.98 -3.82 -6.43
C LEU A 72 23.93 -4.95 -6.37
N GLY A 73 24.20 -6.00 -5.61
CA GLY A 73 23.24 -7.10 -5.45
C GLY A 73 21.87 -6.63 -4.98
N GLY A 74 21.86 -5.72 -3.99
CA GLY A 74 20.64 -5.08 -3.51
C GLY A 74 19.92 -4.27 -4.59
N MET A 75 20.65 -3.48 -5.38
CA MET A 75 20.08 -2.67 -6.44
C MET A 75 19.47 -3.51 -7.57
N LEU A 76 20.14 -4.60 -7.99
CA LEU A 76 19.67 -5.48 -9.06
C LEU A 76 18.46 -6.34 -8.66
N ALA A 77 18.19 -6.47 -7.37
CA ALA A 77 17.09 -7.26 -6.85
C ALA A 77 15.74 -6.50 -6.88
N MET A 78 15.73 -5.20 -7.20
CA MET A 78 14.56 -4.35 -7.09
C MET A 78 13.96 -4.03 -8.45
N SER A 79 12.71 -4.43 -8.66
CA SER A 79 11.93 -4.12 -9.86
C SER A 79 11.06 -2.88 -9.64
N SER A 80 10.62 -2.19 -10.71
CA SER A 80 9.72 -1.03 -10.61
C SER A 80 8.27 -1.43 -10.84
N THR A 81 7.45 -1.28 -9.80
CA THR A 81 6.01 -1.50 -9.87
C THR A 81 5.35 -0.60 -10.90
N THR A 82 5.76 0.67 -10.97
CA THR A 82 5.20 1.71 -11.84
C THR A 82 5.46 1.41 -13.32
N ILE A 83 6.69 1.02 -13.66
CA ILE A 83 7.09 0.72 -15.05
C ILE A 83 6.37 -0.53 -15.54
N ILE A 84 6.31 -1.59 -14.71
CA ILE A 84 5.59 -2.82 -15.05
C ILE A 84 4.11 -2.54 -15.29
N TYR A 85 3.47 -1.81 -14.37
CA TYR A 85 2.06 -1.46 -14.49
C TYR A 85 1.80 -0.67 -15.78
N LYS A 86 2.63 0.33 -16.07
CA LYS A 86 2.51 1.15 -17.29
C LYS A 86 2.69 0.31 -18.55
N ALA A 87 3.75 -0.52 -18.62
CA ALA A 87 4.00 -1.38 -19.76
C ALA A 87 2.84 -2.36 -20.01
N LEU A 88 2.33 -3.00 -18.95
CA LEU A 88 1.17 -3.91 -19.06
C LEU A 88 -0.12 -3.17 -19.45
N SER A 89 -0.29 -1.92 -18.99
CA SER A 89 -1.41 -1.05 -19.37
C SER A 89 -1.37 -0.70 -20.85
N ASP A 90 -0.22 -0.25 -21.35
CA ASP A 90 -0.03 0.14 -22.75
C ASP A 90 -0.17 -1.05 -23.70
N MET A 91 0.15 -2.25 -23.22
CA MET A 91 -0.06 -3.50 -23.96
C MET A 91 -1.48 -4.07 -23.83
N GLY A 92 -2.37 -3.47 -23.04
CA GLY A 92 -3.74 -3.94 -22.82
C GLY A 92 -3.85 -5.22 -21.98
N LEU A 93 -2.82 -5.60 -21.22
CA LEU A 93 -2.72 -6.87 -20.49
C LEU A 93 -3.21 -6.80 -19.04
N LEU A 94 -3.68 -5.64 -18.55
CA LEU A 94 -4.05 -5.43 -17.13
C LEU A 94 -5.13 -6.38 -16.61
N GLN A 95 -5.97 -6.93 -17.50
CA GLN A 95 -7.06 -7.81 -17.12
C GLN A 95 -6.62 -9.28 -16.96
N GLN A 96 -5.40 -9.63 -17.33
CA GLN A 96 -4.91 -10.99 -17.23
C GLN A 96 -4.56 -11.37 -15.79
N GLY A 97 -4.86 -12.62 -15.40
CA GLY A 97 -4.72 -13.10 -14.02
C GLY A 97 -3.30 -13.07 -13.46
N PHE A 98 -2.27 -13.19 -14.33
CA PHE A 98 -0.87 -13.14 -13.89
C PHE A 98 -0.46 -11.74 -13.40
N VAL A 99 -1.11 -10.67 -13.89
CA VAL A 99 -0.81 -9.28 -13.51
C VAL A 99 -1.03 -9.04 -12.02
N ALA A 100 -2.13 -9.53 -11.46
CA ALA A 100 -2.38 -9.44 -10.02
C ALA A 100 -1.27 -10.13 -9.19
N THR A 101 -0.72 -11.22 -9.71
CA THR A 101 0.37 -11.96 -9.07
C THR A 101 1.68 -11.17 -9.14
N VAL A 102 2.01 -10.58 -10.29
CA VAL A 102 3.19 -9.70 -10.47
C VAL A 102 3.09 -8.52 -9.52
N MET A 103 1.97 -7.79 -9.52
CA MET A 103 1.77 -6.63 -8.64
C MET A 103 1.89 -7.00 -7.15
N SER A 104 1.43 -8.19 -6.76
CA SER A 104 1.58 -8.68 -5.39
C SER A 104 3.04 -8.93 -5.00
N VAL A 105 3.85 -9.45 -5.92
CA VAL A 105 5.28 -9.68 -5.69
C VAL A 105 6.03 -8.35 -5.68
N CYS A 106 5.75 -7.42 -6.59
CA CYS A 106 6.35 -6.09 -6.60
C CYS A 106 6.13 -5.35 -5.26
N ILE A 107 4.90 -5.36 -4.73
CA ILE A 107 4.61 -4.78 -3.40
C ILE A 107 5.47 -5.43 -2.30
N LEU A 108 5.71 -6.72 -2.37
CA LEU A 108 6.58 -7.42 -1.41
C LEU A 108 8.06 -7.08 -1.62
N GLU A 109 8.51 -6.92 -2.87
CA GLU A 109 9.87 -6.45 -3.18
C GLU A 109 10.12 -5.04 -2.62
N ASP A 110 9.14 -4.13 -2.72
CA ASP A 110 9.22 -2.78 -2.15
C ASP A 110 9.46 -2.82 -0.62
N ILE A 111 8.81 -3.76 0.07
CA ILE A 111 9.02 -3.98 1.50
C ILE A 111 10.41 -4.54 1.79
N LEU A 112 10.80 -5.56 1.02
CA LEU A 112 12.12 -6.15 1.15
C LEU A 112 13.22 -5.14 0.84
N ALA A 113 12.99 -4.20 -0.10
CA ALA A 113 13.89 -3.08 -0.38
C ALA A 113 14.14 -2.21 0.84
N ILE A 114 13.07 -1.87 1.57
CA ILE A 114 13.18 -1.05 2.78
C ILE A 114 13.93 -1.79 3.88
N VAL A 115 13.61 -3.07 4.11
CA VAL A 115 14.33 -3.92 5.06
C VAL A 115 15.81 -4.00 4.66
N MET A 116 16.07 -4.18 3.37
CA MET A 116 17.42 -4.27 2.83
C MET A 116 18.20 -2.95 2.98
N MET A 117 17.59 -1.78 2.73
CA MET A 117 18.22 -0.48 2.96
C MET A 117 18.67 -0.32 4.42
N VAL A 118 17.84 -0.73 5.36
CA VAL A 118 18.21 -0.69 6.79
C VAL A 118 19.32 -1.68 7.11
N MET A 119 19.28 -2.87 6.53
CA MET A 119 20.38 -3.85 6.68
C MET A 119 21.69 -3.34 6.08
N LEU A 120 21.65 -2.77 4.88
CA LEU A 120 22.82 -2.19 4.22
C LEU A 120 23.40 -1.03 5.01
N SER A 121 22.55 -0.15 5.55
CA SER A 121 22.98 0.94 6.44
C SER A 121 23.65 0.41 7.73
N ALA A 122 23.13 -0.70 8.30
CA ALA A 122 23.73 -1.31 9.48
C ALA A 122 25.10 -1.97 9.18
N ILE A 123 25.24 -2.61 8.02
CA ILE A 123 26.50 -3.21 7.56
C ILE A 123 27.55 -2.10 7.28
N ALA A 124 27.13 -0.99 6.66
CA ALA A 124 27.98 0.12 6.32
C ALA A 124 28.55 0.87 7.55
N ASN A 125 27.74 1.02 8.61
CA ASN A 125 28.12 1.76 9.83
C ASN A 125 29.12 1.02 10.75
N GLY A 126 29.66 -0.06 10.29
CA GLY A 126 30.85 -0.61 10.91
C GLY A 126 30.64 -1.91 11.65
N SER A 127 31.64 -2.58 11.79
CA SER A 127 31.93 -3.84 12.40
C SER A 127 31.79 -5.03 11.47
N SER A 128 32.87 -5.76 11.41
CA SER A 128 32.97 -7.10 10.82
C SER A 128 31.66 -7.87 11.00
N PRO A 129 31.13 -8.52 9.96
CA PRO A 129 29.85 -9.20 10.02
C PRO A 129 29.95 -10.46 10.89
N ASP A 130 29.93 -10.26 12.21
CA ASP A 130 29.70 -11.36 13.13
C ASP A 130 28.19 -11.67 13.05
N GLY A 131 27.84 -12.92 12.75
CA GLY A 131 26.44 -13.33 12.51
C GLY A 131 25.50 -12.96 13.66
N GLY A 132 26.02 -12.82 14.89
CA GLY A 132 25.28 -12.35 16.05
C GLY A 132 24.88 -10.87 15.98
N GLN A 133 25.72 -10.03 15.42
CA GLN A 133 25.44 -8.58 15.28
C GLN A 133 24.43 -8.31 14.16
N LEU A 134 24.48 -9.06 13.04
CA LEU A 134 23.49 -9.01 11.98
C LEU A 134 22.11 -9.42 12.52
N LEU A 135 22.05 -10.51 13.27
CA LEU A 135 20.81 -10.96 13.90
C LEU A 135 20.26 -9.90 14.87
N GLY A 136 21.13 -9.28 15.68
CA GLY A 136 20.78 -8.17 16.57
C GLY A 136 20.20 -6.97 15.82
N SER A 137 20.77 -6.60 14.67
CA SER A 137 20.28 -5.52 13.81
C SER A 137 18.91 -5.82 13.24
N VAL A 138 18.70 -7.04 12.75
CA VAL A 138 17.38 -7.48 12.24
C VAL A 138 16.33 -7.45 13.37
N PHE A 139 16.69 -7.91 14.57
CA PHE A 139 15.80 -7.81 15.74
C PHE A 139 15.51 -6.37 16.14
N LYS A 140 16.50 -5.47 16.09
CA LYS A 140 16.32 -4.04 16.36
C LYS A 140 15.34 -3.42 15.36
N ILE A 141 15.50 -3.70 14.06
CA ILE A 141 14.59 -3.22 13.01
C ILE A 141 13.18 -3.72 13.27
N GLY A 142 13.02 -5.04 13.43
CA GLY A 142 11.72 -5.65 13.69
C GLY A 142 11.04 -5.10 14.94
N PHE A 143 11.82 -4.88 16.00
CA PHE A 143 11.34 -4.27 17.25
C PHE A 143 10.78 -2.87 17.02
N PHE A 144 11.57 -1.95 16.42
CA PHE A 144 11.14 -0.57 16.21
C PHE A 144 9.98 -0.49 15.20
N LEU A 145 10.00 -1.31 14.16
CA LEU A 145 8.93 -1.36 13.18
C LEU A 145 7.60 -1.74 13.84
N VAL A 146 7.58 -2.84 14.61
CA VAL A 146 6.35 -3.25 15.31
C VAL A 146 5.94 -2.22 16.36
N LEU A 147 6.91 -1.67 17.10
CA LEU A 147 6.65 -0.64 18.11
C LEU A 147 5.99 0.60 17.50
N TRP A 148 6.55 1.14 16.42
CA TRP A 148 6.03 2.33 15.75
C TRP A 148 4.65 2.06 15.12
N PHE A 149 4.45 0.89 14.51
CA PHE A 149 3.15 0.50 13.99
C PHE A 149 2.10 0.39 15.10
N VAL A 150 2.44 -0.26 16.20
CA VAL A 150 1.48 -0.44 17.31
C VAL A 150 1.14 0.90 17.96
N ILE A 151 2.15 1.71 18.29
CA ILE A 151 1.92 3.06 18.85
C ILE A 151 1.17 3.94 17.86
N GLY A 152 1.56 3.92 16.58
CA GLY A 152 0.95 4.71 15.54
C GLY A 152 -0.53 4.37 15.32
N ILE A 153 -0.87 3.09 15.24
CA ILE A 153 -2.27 2.63 15.10
C ILE A 153 -3.15 3.06 16.30
N PHE A 154 -2.56 3.20 17.50
CA PHE A 154 -3.30 3.73 18.65
C PHE A 154 -3.39 5.24 18.65
N LEU A 155 -2.26 5.93 18.46
CA LEU A 155 -2.12 7.37 18.68
C LEU A 155 -2.66 8.19 17.52
N ILE A 156 -2.32 7.83 16.28
CA ILE A 156 -2.64 8.64 15.10
C ILE A 156 -4.16 8.72 14.83
N PRO A 157 -4.94 7.61 14.82
CA PRO A 157 -6.37 7.72 14.65
C PRO A 157 -7.06 8.51 15.77
N LEU A 158 -6.54 8.42 17.01
CA LEU A 158 -7.07 9.18 18.14
C LEU A 158 -6.83 10.68 17.94
N LEU A 159 -5.62 11.06 17.52
CA LEU A 159 -5.23 12.43 17.22
C LEU A 159 -6.08 12.98 16.08
N LEU A 160 -6.18 12.28 14.96
CA LEU A 160 -6.96 12.69 13.79
C LEU A 160 -8.45 12.85 14.13
N ARG A 161 -9.03 11.93 14.91
CA ARG A 161 -10.44 12.05 15.37
C ARG A 161 -10.68 13.27 16.23
N LYS A 162 -9.75 13.62 17.13
CA LYS A 162 -9.88 14.77 18.02
C LYS A 162 -9.84 16.09 17.26
N VAL A 163 -9.00 16.16 16.21
CA VAL A 163 -8.78 17.37 15.42
C VAL A 163 -9.68 17.43 14.17
N ARG A 164 -10.39 16.36 13.84
CA ARG A 164 -11.22 16.21 12.63
C ARG A 164 -12.19 17.37 12.38
N LYS A 165 -12.77 17.95 13.43
CA LYS A 165 -13.71 19.08 13.31
C LYS A 165 -13.04 20.38 12.87
N LEU A 166 -11.72 20.50 13.04
CA LEU A 166 -10.91 21.66 12.70
C LEU A 166 -10.14 21.47 11.38
N MET A 167 -10.17 20.26 10.79
CA MET A 167 -9.38 19.90 9.62
C MET A 167 -10.16 20.18 8.33
N ASN A 168 -9.69 21.18 7.57
CA ASN A 168 -9.94 21.29 6.13
C ASN A 168 -8.91 20.46 5.33
N ALA A 169 -8.94 20.50 4.00
CA ALA A 169 -8.00 19.76 3.14
C ALA A 169 -6.55 20.21 3.34
N GLU A 170 -6.32 21.52 3.45
CA GLU A 170 -4.99 22.10 3.64
C GLU A 170 -4.38 21.72 4.98
N THR A 171 -5.15 21.85 6.07
CA THR A 171 -4.72 21.48 7.41
C THR A 171 -4.41 19.97 7.50
N LEU A 172 -5.20 19.12 6.83
CA LEU A 172 -4.97 17.67 6.79
C LEU A 172 -3.64 17.34 6.08
N LEU A 173 -3.34 18.03 4.96
CA LEU A 173 -2.07 17.89 4.26
C LEU A 173 -0.90 18.31 5.14
N ILE A 174 -0.97 19.48 5.78
CA ILE A 174 0.09 19.99 6.67
C ILE A 174 0.33 19.02 7.83
N VAL A 175 -0.72 18.52 8.44
CA VAL A 175 -0.62 17.53 9.54
C VAL A 175 0.03 16.23 9.05
N ALA A 176 -0.35 15.73 7.88
CA ALA A 176 0.21 14.50 7.31
C ALA A 176 1.71 14.66 7.01
N LEU A 177 2.11 15.78 6.39
CA LEU A 177 3.52 16.10 6.11
C LEU A 177 4.31 16.35 7.41
N GLY A 178 3.72 17.05 8.39
CA GLY A 178 4.32 17.28 9.70
C GLY A 178 4.58 15.97 10.46
N LEU A 179 3.63 15.03 10.42
CA LEU A 179 3.81 13.68 10.99
C LEU A 179 4.89 12.89 10.23
N CYS A 180 4.96 13.01 8.90
CA CYS A 180 6.03 12.44 8.09
C CYS A 180 7.40 12.93 8.56
N CYS A 181 7.61 14.25 8.61
CA CYS A 181 8.86 14.84 9.04
C CYS A 181 9.22 14.50 10.50
N LEU A 182 8.22 14.51 11.39
CA LEU A 182 8.43 14.11 12.80
C LEU A 182 8.97 12.67 12.88
N MET A 183 8.38 11.74 12.14
CA MET A 183 8.78 10.35 12.15
C MET A 183 10.14 10.14 11.48
N ALA A 184 10.46 10.91 10.44
CA ALA A 184 11.78 10.93 9.81
C ALA A 184 12.86 11.33 10.84
N VAL A 185 12.63 12.40 11.62
CA VAL A 185 13.55 12.84 12.68
C VAL A 185 13.66 11.81 13.82
N ILE A 186 12.56 11.19 14.23
CA ILE A 186 12.60 10.10 15.23
C ILE A 186 13.43 8.93 14.72
N SER A 187 13.24 8.55 13.46
CA SER A 187 13.96 7.47 12.81
C SER A 187 15.48 7.71 12.81
N THR A 188 15.92 8.90 12.41
CA THR A 188 17.34 9.26 12.37
C THR A 188 17.97 9.27 13.77
N LYS A 189 17.27 9.74 14.79
CA LYS A 189 17.76 9.69 16.20
C LYS A 189 17.92 8.25 16.72
N VAL A 190 17.16 7.29 16.20
CA VAL A 190 17.29 5.87 16.58
C VAL A 190 18.37 5.15 15.78
N GLY A 191 18.93 5.82 14.73
CA GLY A 191 19.99 5.30 13.88
C GLY A 191 19.47 4.61 12.63
N PHE A 192 18.26 4.95 12.17
CA PHE A 192 17.70 4.55 10.86
C PHE A 192 17.68 5.75 9.90
N SER A 193 17.40 5.50 8.62
CA SER A 193 17.28 6.59 7.65
C SER A 193 15.99 7.41 7.84
N SER A 194 16.03 8.69 7.44
CA SER A 194 14.87 9.59 7.37
C SER A 194 13.75 9.00 6.50
N ALA A 195 14.13 8.42 5.38
CA ALA A 195 13.27 7.76 4.40
C ALA A 195 12.49 6.58 5.00
N PHE A 196 13.13 5.75 5.84
CA PHE A 196 12.46 4.65 6.55
C PHE A 196 11.39 5.18 7.52
N GLY A 197 11.70 6.24 8.28
CA GLY A 197 10.72 6.88 9.16
C GLY A 197 9.51 7.40 8.40
N ALA A 198 9.74 8.05 7.27
CA ALA A 198 8.69 8.56 6.38
C ALA A 198 7.78 7.44 5.86
N PHE A 199 8.36 6.33 5.39
CA PHE A 199 7.60 5.14 4.97
C PHE A 199 6.73 4.58 6.09
N VAL A 200 7.28 4.42 7.29
CA VAL A 200 6.51 3.89 8.44
C VAL A 200 5.33 4.79 8.78
N MET A 201 5.53 6.12 8.77
CA MET A 201 4.43 7.05 9.02
C MET A 201 3.36 6.98 7.93
N GLY A 202 3.76 6.92 6.66
CA GLY A 202 2.84 6.72 5.54
C GLY A 202 2.00 5.46 5.73
N SER A 203 2.64 4.34 6.09
CA SER A 203 1.96 3.06 6.32
C SER A 203 0.99 3.09 7.52
N ILE A 204 1.31 3.85 8.57
CA ILE A 204 0.40 4.06 9.70
C ILE A 204 -0.83 4.88 9.26
N LEU A 205 -0.61 5.95 8.51
CA LEU A 205 -1.69 6.79 7.98
C LEU A 205 -2.57 6.04 6.96
N ALA A 206 -2.01 5.09 6.21
CA ALA A 206 -2.74 4.22 5.28
C ALA A 206 -3.86 3.40 5.94
N GLU A 207 -3.71 3.07 7.21
CA GLU A 207 -4.73 2.33 7.98
C GLU A 207 -5.80 3.23 8.60
N THR A 208 -5.67 4.56 8.48
CA THR A 208 -6.65 5.52 9.02
C THR A 208 -7.85 5.71 8.10
N VAL A 209 -8.93 6.24 8.66
CA VAL A 209 -10.17 6.56 7.94
C VAL A 209 -9.94 7.64 6.87
N GLU A 210 -9.02 8.56 7.12
CA GLU A 210 -8.71 9.70 6.24
C GLU A 210 -7.69 9.36 5.14
N ALA A 211 -7.23 8.09 5.07
CA ALA A 211 -6.17 7.65 4.16
C ALA A 211 -6.43 8.05 2.69
N ASP A 212 -7.64 7.80 2.17
CA ASP A 212 -7.98 8.10 0.76
C ASP A 212 -7.93 9.60 0.46
N LYS A 213 -8.22 10.46 1.45
CA LYS A 213 -8.08 11.92 1.31
C LYS A 213 -6.61 12.32 1.36
N ILE A 214 -5.86 11.76 2.30
CA ILE A 214 -4.42 12.04 2.46
C ILE A 214 -3.67 11.64 1.19
N ILE A 215 -3.94 10.47 0.62
CA ILE A 215 -3.32 9.99 -0.63
C ILE A 215 -3.51 11.03 -1.75
N ARG A 216 -4.75 11.49 -1.99
CA ARG A 216 -5.03 12.48 -3.04
C ARG A 216 -4.35 13.83 -2.80
N LEU A 217 -4.26 14.26 -1.54
CA LEU A 217 -3.62 15.53 -1.19
C LEU A 217 -2.09 15.46 -1.26
N VAL A 218 -1.51 14.31 -0.96
CA VAL A 218 -0.06 14.07 -0.99
C VAL A 218 0.45 13.79 -2.41
N GLU A 219 -0.39 13.30 -3.31
CA GLU A 219 0.00 12.94 -4.67
C GLU A 219 0.71 14.07 -5.45
N PRO A 220 0.22 15.34 -5.46
CA PRO A 220 0.95 16.44 -6.08
C PRO A 220 2.32 16.71 -5.44
N VAL A 221 2.40 16.59 -4.11
CA VAL A 221 3.66 16.75 -3.34
C VAL A 221 4.65 15.66 -3.72
N LYS A 222 4.21 14.40 -3.77
CA LYS A 222 5.00 13.27 -4.25
C LYS A 222 5.55 13.51 -5.65
N ASN A 223 4.69 13.96 -6.57
CA ASN A 223 5.08 14.19 -7.96
C ASN A 223 6.14 15.30 -8.07
N LEU A 224 5.97 16.40 -7.32
CA LEU A 224 6.95 17.50 -7.26
C LEU A 224 8.30 17.00 -6.70
N PHE A 225 8.28 16.41 -5.51
CA PHE A 225 9.52 15.96 -4.86
C PHE A 225 10.15 14.75 -5.55
N GLY A 226 9.33 13.91 -6.20
CA GLY A 226 9.82 12.84 -7.07
C GLY A 226 10.59 13.41 -8.27
N ALA A 227 10.06 14.43 -8.94
CA ALA A 227 10.75 15.11 -10.03
C ALA A 227 12.06 15.75 -9.53
N ILE A 228 12.04 16.43 -8.37
CA ILE A 228 13.25 17.01 -7.76
C ILE A 228 14.28 15.91 -7.49
N PHE A 229 13.87 14.77 -6.91
CA PHE A 229 14.75 13.62 -6.69
C PHE A 229 15.41 13.14 -7.98
N PHE A 230 14.62 12.85 -9.02
CA PHE A 230 15.18 12.35 -10.28
C PHE A 230 16.08 13.36 -10.98
N VAL A 231 15.77 14.65 -10.92
CA VAL A 231 16.64 15.70 -11.46
C VAL A 231 17.93 15.80 -10.66
N SER A 232 17.87 15.85 -9.33
CA SER A 232 19.03 15.89 -8.45
C SER A 232 19.94 14.70 -8.68
N VAL A 233 19.34 13.52 -8.74
CA VAL A 233 20.03 12.27 -9.05
C VAL A 233 20.68 12.30 -10.43
N GLY A 234 19.98 12.80 -11.45
CA GLY A 234 20.52 12.94 -12.79
C GLY A 234 21.70 13.94 -12.87
N MET A 235 21.69 14.98 -12.04
CA MET A 235 22.77 15.96 -11.95
C MET A 235 24.06 15.39 -11.31
N LEU A 236 23.93 14.35 -10.49
CA LEU A 236 25.08 13.64 -9.89
C LEU A 236 25.76 12.67 -10.85
N VAL A 237 25.10 12.34 -11.99
CA VAL A 237 25.65 11.41 -12.99
C VAL A 237 26.66 12.10 -13.89
N ASP A 238 27.90 11.58 -13.92
CA ASP A 238 28.89 11.97 -14.91
C ASP A 238 28.71 11.12 -16.18
N PRO A 239 28.37 11.73 -17.33
CA PRO A 239 28.20 10.99 -18.60
C PRO A 239 29.45 10.28 -19.09
N LEU A 240 30.66 10.73 -18.73
CA LEU A 240 31.90 10.10 -19.12
C LEU A 240 32.08 8.73 -18.49
N ILE A 241 31.63 8.56 -17.25
CA ILE A 241 31.65 7.27 -16.55
C ILE A 241 30.85 6.21 -17.31
N ILE A 242 29.74 6.58 -17.96
CA ILE A 242 28.92 5.65 -18.74
C ILE A 242 29.71 5.05 -19.90
N VAL A 243 30.59 5.85 -20.53
CA VAL A 243 31.42 5.37 -21.64
C VAL A 243 32.53 4.44 -21.12
N ASP A 244 33.18 4.82 -20.02
CA ASP A 244 34.27 4.04 -19.41
C ASP A 244 33.80 2.68 -18.89
N TYR A 245 32.54 2.62 -18.40
CA TYR A 245 31.92 1.41 -17.86
C TYR A 245 30.93 0.74 -18.82
N ALA A 246 31.04 0.99 -20.16
CA ALA A 246 30.09 0.44 -21.13
C ALA A 246 30.03 -1.10 -21.11
N VAL A 247 31.15 -1.80 -20.92
CA VAL A 247 31.20 -3.27 -20.84
C VAL A 247 30.52 -3.76 -19.56
N PRO A 248 30.81 -3.27 -18.34
CA PRO A 248 30.06 -3.58 -17.14
C PRO A 248 28.55 -3.32 -17.28
N ILE A 249 28.16 -2.17 -17.85
CA ILE A 249 26.73 -1.82 -18.07
C ILE A 249 26.05 -2.88 -18.94
N LEU A 250 26.65 -3.24 -20.09
CA LEU A 250 26.08 -4.26 -20.97
C LEU A 250 25.97 -5.62 -20.29
N CYS A 251 27.00 -6.03 -19.56
CA CYS A 251 26.97 -7.27 -18.77
C CYS A 251 25.89 -7.26 -17.69
N LEU A 252 25.71 -6.14 -16.97
CA LEU A 252 24.67 -6.00 -15.95
C LEU A 252 23.27 -6.03 -16.56
N VAL A 253 23.06 -5.36 -17.71
CA VAL A 253 21.79 -5.44 -18.44
C VAL A 253 21.45 -6.89 -18.79
N LEU A 254 22.38 -7.62 -19.39
CA LEU A 254 22.18 -9.03 -19.72
C LEU A 254 21.94 -9.88 -18.47
N THR A 255 22.66 -9.59 -17.38
CA THR A 255 22.50 -10.26 -16.09
C THR A 255 21.11 -10.07 -15.53
N ILE A 256 20.54 -8.86 -15.61
CA ILE A 256 19.18 -8.59 -15.12
C ILE A 256 18.14 -9.27 -16.00
N LEU A 257 18.24 -9.12 -17.32
CA LEU A 257 17.29 -9.72 -18.24
C LEU A 257 17.27 -11.25 -18.10
N ALA A 258 18.44 -11.90 -18.09
CA ALA A 258 18.54 -13.34 -17.92
C ALA A 258 18.21 -13.78 -16.47
N GLY A 259 18.71 -13.06 -15.48
CA GLY A 259 18.50 -13.35 -14.06
C GLY A 259 17.02 -13.29 -13.68
N GLN A 260 16.31 -12.21 -14.04
CA GLN A 260 14.89 -12.09 -13.78
C GLN A 260 14.06 -13.09 -14.59
N ALA A 261 14.40 -13.35 -15.86
CA ALA A 261 13.73 -14.37 -16.64
C ALA A 261 13.84 -15.77 -15.99
N VAL A 262 15.03 -16.14 -15.48
CA VAL A 262 15.29 -17.47 -14.89
C VAL A 262 14.82 -17.52 -13.43
N PHE A 263 15.36 -16.66 -12.57
CA PHE A 263 15.09 -16.70 -11.13
C PHE A 263 13.70 -16.15 -10.81
N GLY A 264 13.19 -15.19 -11.59
CA GLY A 264 11.80 -14.76 -11.53
C GLY A 264 10.86 -15.92 -11.84
N THR A 265 11.04 -16.58 -12.97
CA THR A 265 10.23 -17.76 -13.32
C THR A 265 10.32 -18.83 -12.24
N MET A 266 11.54 -19.13 -11.73
CA MET A 266 11.73 -20.11 -10.65
C MET A 266 11.00 -19.69 -9.37
N GLY A 267 11.08 -18.43 -8.96
CA GLY A 267 10.40 -17.92 -7.77
C GLY A 267 8.89 -18.07 -7.87
N TYR A 268 8.29 -17.73 -9.01
CA TYR A 268 6.84 -17.91 -9.23
C TYR A 268 6.42 -19.37 -9.32
N LEU A 269 7.24 -20.26 -9.88
CA LEU A 269 7.01 -21.71 -9.88
C LEU A 269 7.01 -22.28 -8.45
N LEU A 270 8.02 -21.91 -7.65
CA LEU A 270 8.09 -22.31 -6.23
C LEU A 270 6.92 -21.74 -5.42
N GLY A 271 6.42 -20.56 -5.82
CA GLY A 271 5.19 -19.96 -5.30
C GLY A 271 3.91 -20.70 -5.72
N GLY A 272 3.99 -21.72 -6.58
CA GLY A 272 2.83 -22.51 -7.01
C GLY A 272 2.09 -21.95 -8.23
N GLN A 273 2.73 -21.12 -9.05
CA GLN A 273 2.18 -20.68 -10.34
C GLN A 273 2.45 -21.72 -11.44
N SER A 274 1.56 -21.80 -12.45
CA SER A 274 1.81 -22.62 -13.63
C SER A 274 3.02 -22.11 -14.38
N LEU A 275 3.74 -22.98 -15.13
CA LEU A 275 4.94 -22.61 -15.87
C LEU A 275 4.70 -21.43 -16.82
N LYS A 276 3.58 -21.42 -17.54
CA LYS A 276 3.20 -20.32 -18.45
C LYS A 276 3.08 -18.99 -17.69
N ASN A 277 2.33 -18.98 -16.60
CA ASN A 277 2.15 -17.78 -15.79
C ASN A 277 3.45 -17.38 -15.08
N ALA A 278 4.24 -18.33 -14.59
CA ALA A 278 5.53 -18.06 -13.95
C ALA A 278 6.51 -17.39 -14.92
N MET A 279 6.58 -17.83 -16.18
CA MET A 279 7.40 -17.20 -17.19
C MET A 279 6.88 -15.79 -17.55
N ARG A 280 5.57 -15.61 -17.74
CA ARG A 280 5.00 -14.27 -17.96
C ARG A 280 5.32 -13.32 -16.81
N CYS A 281 5.21 -13.79 -15.57
CA CYS A 281 5.56 -12.99 -14.39
C CYS A 281 7.06 -12.65 -14.34
N GLY A 282 7.95 -13.63 -14.46
CA GLY A 282 9.39 -13.44 -14.36
C GLY A 282 9.94 -12.51 -15.44
N PHE A 283 9.48 -12.68 -16.68
CA PHE A 283 9.87 -11.82 -17.80
C PHE A 283 9.34 -10.37 -17.65
N SER A 284 8.19 -10.19 -17.00
CA SER A 284 7.64 -8.85 -16.74
C SER A 284 8.45 -8.07 -15.71
N MET A 285 9.26 -8.73 -14.88
CA MET A 285 10.06 -8.11 -13.82
C MET A 285 11.51 -7.81 -14.26
N ALA A 286 11.86 -8.02 -15.54
CA ALA A 286 13.22 -7.91 -16.05
C ALA A 286 13.70 -6.46 -16.24
N GLN A 287 13.73 -5.69 -15.17
CA GLN A 287 14.14 -4.28 -15.14
C GLN A 287 14.59 -3.87 -13.75
N VAL A 288 15.32 -2.75 -13.66
CA VAL A 288 15.74 -2.14 -12.38
C VAL A 288 14.82 -0.98 -12.03
N GLY A 289 14.29 -1.01 -10.80
CA GLY A 289 13.36 -0.01 -10.28
C GLY A 289 14.02 1.18 -9.59
N GLU A 290 13.16 2.12 -9.16
CA GLU A 290 13.56 3.34 -8.46
C GLU A 290 14.26 3.08 -7.11
N PHE A 291 13.97 1.97 -6.44
CA PHE A 291 14.66 1.59 -5.21
C PHE A 291 16.16 1.37 -5.40
N ALA A 292 16.59 0.98 -6.60
CA ALA A 292 18.02 0.86 -6.90
C ALA A 292 18.73 2.21 -6.77
N PHE A 293 18.11 3.31 -7.21
CA PHE A 293 18.67 4.65 -7.06
C PHE A 293 18.72 5.09 -5.60
N ILE A 294 17.69 4.74 -4.83
CA ILE A 294 17.62 5.05 -3.40
C ILE A 294 18.72 4.29 -2.64
N ILE A 295 18.93 3.01 -2.96
CA ILE A 295 20.01 2.20 -2.39
C ILE A 295 21.40 2.76 -2.79
N ALA A 296 21.55 3.16 -4.05
CA ALA A 296 22.79 3.77 -4.53
C ALA A 296 23.07 5.12 -3.83
N SER A 297 22.07 5.99 -3.70
CA SER A 297 22.17 7.26 -2.97
C SER A 297 22.51 7.02 -1.49
N LEU A 298 21.92 6.02 -0.86
CA LEU A 298 22.25 5.62 0.51
C LEU A 298 23.73 5.19 0.62
N GLY A 299 24.22 4.37 -0.32
CA GLY A 299 25.61 3.93 -0.33
C GLY A 299 26.60 5.07 -0.51
N LEU A 300 26.29 6.03 -1.37
CA LEU A 300 27.07 7.26 -1.55
C LEU A 300 27.08 8.13 -0.31
N SER A 301 25.91 8.38 0.31
CA SER A 301 25.79 9.20 1.52
C SER A 301 26.52 8.61 2.73
N LEU A 302 26.67 7.28 2.76
CA LEU A 302 27.44 6.56 3.76
C LEU A 302 28.94 6.47 3.41
N GLY A 303 29.34 6.88 2.20
CA GLY A 303 30.72 6.82 1.73
C GLY A 303 31.32 5.41 1.61
N VAL A 304 30.46 4.38 1.39
CA VAL A 304 30.87 2.97 1.38
C VAL A 304 30.90 2.34 0.00
N ILE A 305 30.38 3.02 -1.01
CA ILE A 305 30.43 2.60 -2.41
C ILE A 305 31.20 3.59 -3.26
N GLY A 306 31.76 3.10 -4.38
CA GLY A 306 32.49 3.95 -5.34
C GLY A 306 31.54 4.84 -6.15
N ASP A 307 32.00 6.05 -6.48
CA ASP A 307 31.22 7.05 -7.23
C ASP A 307 30.76 6.57 -8.60
N PHE A 308 31.43 5.56 -9.18
CA PHE A 308 31.09 4.97 -10.48
C PHE A 308 29.80 4.14 -10.44
N LEU A 309 29.48 3.55 -9.29
CA LEU A 309 28.40 2.56 -9.20
C LEU A 309 27.03 3.17 -9.46
N TYR A 310 26.83 4.39 -8.98
CA TYR A 310 25.58 5.11 -9.15
C TYR A 310 25.24 5.42 -10.62
N PRO A 311 26.14 6.06 -11.43
CA PRO A 311 25.92 6.27 -12.86
C PRO A 311 25.71 4.97 -13.64
N VAL A 312 26.46 3.91 -13.29
CA VAL A 312 26.33 2.59 -13.91
C VAL A 312 24.92 2.04 -13.72
N VAL A 313 24.40 2.06 -12.49
CA VAL A 313 23.04 1.54 -12.19
C VAL A 313 21.96 2.38 -12.84
N VAL A 314 22.12 3.70 -12.93
CA VAL A 314 21.20 4.59 -13.66
C VAL A 314 21.15 4.19 -15.15
N ALA A 315 22.29 4.01 -15.79
CA ALA A 315 22.35 3.60 -17.19
C ALA A 315 21.70 2.23 -17.42
N VAL A 316 21.98 1.26 -16.56
CA VAL A 316 21.39 -0.07 -16.59
C VAL A 316 19.86 0.00 -16.44
N SER A 317 19.36 0.82 -15.52
CA SER A 317 17.92 0.99 -15.30
C SER A 317 17.22 1.58 -16.52
N VAL A 318 17.79 2.61 -17.13
CA VAL A 318 17.23 3.23 -18.35
C VAL A 318 17.13 2.22 -19.48
N ILE A 319 18.21 1.46 -19.73
CA ILE A 319 18.25 0.45 -20.80
C ILE A 319 17.24 -0.67 -20.51
N THR A 320 17.20 -1.20 -19.29
CA THR A 320 16.28 -2.30 -18.93
C THR A 320 14.83 -1.85 -18.95
N THR A 321 14.53 -0.60 -18.57
CA THR A 321 13.18 -0.01 -18.68
C THR A 321 12.73 0.04 -20.14
N PHE A 322 13.59 0.48 -21.06
CA PHE A 322 13.29 0.49 -22.48
C PHE A 322 13.03 -0.93 -23.03
N LEU A 323 13.75 -1.93 -22.52
CA LEU A 323 13.62 -3.31 -22.96
C LEU A 323 12.40 -4.04 -22.33
N THR A 324 11.77 -3.50 -21.29
CA THR A 324 10.66 -4.14 -20.57
C THR A 324 9.53 -4.63 -21.46
N PRO A 325 8.94 -3.83 -22.39
CA PRO A 325 7.87 -4.30 -23.25
C PRO A 325 8.27 -5.47 -24.16
N TYR A 326 9.53 -5.49 -24.59
CA TYR A 326 10.09 -6.57 -25.42
C TYR A 326 10.23 -7.87 -24.60
N MET A 327 10.68 -7.75 -23.35
CA MET A 327 10.78 -8.88 -22.42
C MET A 327 9.41 -9.48 -22.12
N ILE A 328 8.40 -8.64 -21.86
CA ILE A 328 7.02 -9.11 -21.65
C ILE A 328 6.53 -9.91 -22.87
N ARG A 329 6.76 -9.41 -24.07
CA ARG A 329 6.37 -10.12 -25.33
C ARG A 329 7.19 -11.39 -25.55
N ALA A 330 8.45 -11.44 -25.15
CA ALA A 330 9.32 -12.59 -25.29
C ALA A 330 8.94 -13.78 -24.40
N ALA A 331 8.13 -13.56 -23.36
CA ALA A 331 7.71 -14.63 -22.46
C ALA A 331 6.98 -15.79 -23.15
N GLU A 332 6.10 -15.50 -24.08
CA GLU A 332 5.29 -16.51 -24.79
C GLU A 332 6.08 -17.33 -25.81
N PRO A 333 6.87 -16.73 -26.73
CA PRO A 333 7.75 -17.52 -27.59
C PRO A 333 8.78 -18.33 -26.83
N CYS A 334 9.35 -17.79 -25.71
CA CYS A 334 10.27 -18.54 -24.87
C CYS A 334 9.60 -19.73 -24.17
N TYR A 335 8.35 -19.57 -23.70
CA TYR A 335 7.55 -20.68 -23.17
C TYR A 335 7.35 -21.78 -24.21
N ASN A 336 6.95 -21.41 -25.42
CA ASN A 336 6.72 -22.37 -26.52
C ASN A 336 8.01 -23.09 -26.93
N LEU A 337 9.14 -22.38 -26.94
CA LEU A 337 10.46 -22.96 -27.22
C LEU A 337 10.86 -23.96 -26.14
N LEU A 338 10.72 -23.56 -24.88
CA LEU A 338 11.05 -24.39 -23.73
C LEU A 338 10.22 -25.68 -23.69
N THR A 339 8.92 -25.58 -23.88
CA THR A 339 8.01 -26.73 -23.86
C THR A 339 8.21 -27.70 -25.03
N ARG A 340 8.74 -27.23 -26.16
CA ARG A 340 9.13 -28.10 -27.29
C ARG A 340 10.36 -28.95 -27.03
N HIS A 341 11.31 -28.43 -26.23
CA HIS A 341 12.58 -29.11 -25.95
C HIS A 341 12.58 -29.89 -24.64
N LEU A 342 11.64 -29.59 -23.73
CA LEU A 342 11.52 -30.32 -22.45
C LEU A 342 10.88 -31.71 -22.64
N PRO A 343 11.45 -32.77 -22.06
CA PRO A 343 10.82 -34.07 -22.03
C PRO A 343 9.42 -33.99 -21.39
N ARG A 344 8.42 -34.65 -21.96
CA ARG A 344 7.03 -34.63 -21.48
C ARG A 344 6.85 -34.96 -19.99
N GLN A 345 7.78 -35.71 -19.40
CA GLN A 345 7.77 -36.02 -17.97
C GLN A 345 8.12 -34.80 -17.08
N TRP A 346 9.03 -33.94 -17.55
CA TRP A 346 9.44 -32.74 -16.83
C TRP A 346 8.39 -31.64 -16.96
N SER A 347 7.78 -31.49 -18.13
CA SER A 347 6.71 -30.49 -18.33
C SER A 347 5.50 -30.80 -17.44
N ARG A 348 5.10 -32.09 -17.35
CA ARG A 348 4.03 -32.51 -16.42
C ARG A 348 4.40 -32.30 -14.93
N ARG A 349 5.64 -32.54 -14.54
CA ARG A 349 6.09 -32.28 -13.15
C ARG A 349 6.07 -30.80 -12.82
N LEU A 350 6.52 -29.95 -13.73
CA LEU A 350 6.50 -28.49 -13.55
C LEU A 350 5.07 -27.93 -13.54
N GLU A 351 4.17 -28.49 -14.33
CA GLU A 351 2.74 -28.17 -14.27
C GLU A 351 2.09 -28.63 -12.95
N HIS A 352 2.48 -29.81 -12.44
CA HIS A 352 1.96 -30.33 -11.16
C HIS A 352 2.50 -29.59 -9.92
N ILE A 353 3.67 -28.95 -9.97
CA ILE A 353 4.16 -28.10 -8.88
C ILE A 353 3.23 -26.90 -8.70
N GLY A 354 2.63 -26.38 -9.80
CA GLY A 354 1.69 -25.26 -9.78
C GLY A 354 0.26 -25.61 -9.35
N THR A 355 -0.14 -26.90 -9.46
CA THR A 355 -1.47 -27.36 -9.04
C THR A 355 -1.44 -27.91 -7.61
N GLY A 356 -1.07 -27.05 -6.65
CA GLY A 356 -1.29 -27.35 -5.24
C GLY A 356 -2.80 -27.54 -5.01
N ALA A 357 -3.25 -28.80 -5.00
CA ALA A 357 -4.63 -29.14 -4.66
C ALA A 357 -5.03 -28.40 -3.36
N PRO A 358 -6.24 -27.83 -3.28
CA PRO A 358 -6.73 -27.26 -2.04
C PRO A 358 -6.73 -28.37 -1.01
N ALA A 359 -5.81 -28.29 -0.06
CA ALA A 359 -5.76 -29.26 1.04
C ALA A 359 -7.14 -29.23 1.72
N THR A 360 -7.83 -30.35 1.67
CA THR A 360 -8.98 -30.63 2.55
C THR A 360 -8.63 -30.11 3.94
N PRO A 361 -9.57 -29.46 4.65
CA PRO A 361 -9.32 -28.92 5.98
C PRO A 361 -8.98 -30.04 6.95
N SER A 362 -7.70 -30.43 6.97
CA SER A 362 -7.17 -31.38 7.94
C SER A 362 -6.87 -30.64 9.25
N SER A 363 -6.87 -31.35 10.37
CA SER A 363 -6.52 -30.81 11.69
C SER A 363 -5.19 -30.02 11.71
N GLY A 364 -4.29 -30.28 10.77
CA GLY A 364 -3.06 -29.53 10.57
C GLY A 364 -3.26 -28.05 10.19
N HIS A 365 -4.37 -27.70 9.54
CA HIS A 365 -4.68 -26.30 9.20
C HIS A 365 -5.11 -25.51 10.44
N LEU A 366 -5.88 -26.12 11.35
CA LEU A 366 -6.30 -25.48 12.61
C LEU A 366 -5.07 -25.23 13.52
N TRP A 367 -4.14 -26.18 13.58
CA TRP A 367 -2.88 -26.01 14.31
C TRP A 367 -2.02 -24.89 13.74
N LYS A 368 -1.80 -24.82 12.43
CA LYS A 368 -1.03 -23.74 11.78
C LYS A 368 -1.67 -22.39 12.05
N ARG A 369 -3.00 -22.29 11.99
CA ARG A 369 -3.73 -21.05 12.24
C ARG A 369 -3.63 -20.60 13.70
N LEU A 370 -3.77 -21.54 14.63
CA LEU A 370 -3.61 -21.29 16.06
C LEU A 370 -2.17 -20.83 16.39
N LEU A 371 -1.15 -21.59 15.93
CA LEU A 371 0.26 -21.26 16.19
C LEU A 371 0.65 -19.91 15.58
N ARG A 372 0.27 -19.63 14.33
CA ARG A 372 0.54 -18.34 13.67
C ARG A 372 -0.06 -17.18 14.48
N ALA A 373 -1.30 -17.32 14.90
CA ALA A 373 -1.95 -16.30 15.71
C ALA A 373 -1.29 -16.13 17.09
N MET A 374 -0.81 -17.22 17.67
CA MET A 374 -0.06 -17.18 18.93
C MET A 374 1.25 -16.44 18.78
N VAL A 375 2.03 -16.73 17.73
CA VAL A 375 3.31 -16.06 17.44
C VAL A 375 3.10 -14.56 17.21
N VAL A 376 2.14 -14.17 16.37
CA VAL A 376 1.83 -12.77 16.10
C VAL A 376 1.43 -12.03 17.38
N ASN A 377 0.59 -12.62 18.21
CA ASN A 377 0.19 -12.01 19.49
C ASN A 377 1.37 -11.89 20.46
N THR A 378 2.22 -12.91 20.52
CA THR A 378 3.44 -12.91 21.35
C THR A 378 4.37 -11.77 20.93
N LEU A 379 4.58 -11.60 19.62
CA LEU A 379 5.41 -10.53 19.09
C LEU A 379 4.84 -9.14 19.42
N ILE A 380 3.56 -8.91 19.12
CA ILE A 380 2.93 -7.59 19.32
C ILE A 380 2.94 -7.20 20.81
N TYR A 381 2.39 -8.04 21.69
CA TYR A 381 2.29 -7.70 23.10
C TYR A 381 3.63 -7.80 23.84
N GLY A 382 4.53 -8.68 23.40
CA GLY A 382 5.89 -8.77 23.90
C GLY A 382 6.68 -7.50 23.62
N ILE A 383 6.72 -7.05 22.37
CA ILE A 383 7.42 -5.82 21.98
C ILE A 383 6.84 -4.60 22.70
N LEU A 384 5.50 -4.52 22.82
CA LEU A 384 4.85 -3.44 23.54
C LEU A 384 5.25 -3.42 25.02
N SER A 385 5.33 -4.60 25.65
CA SER A 385 5.77 -4.73 27.04
C SER A 385 7.23 -4.31 27.23
N ILE A 386 8.13 -4.74 26.32
CA ILE A 386 9.55 -4.33 26.34
C ILE A 386 9.68 -2.82 26.18
N ALA A 387 8.92 -2.22 25.26
CA ALA A 387 8.95 -0.78 25.03
C ALA A 387 8.51 0.03 26.25
N VAL A 388 7.44 -0.40 26.92
CA VAL A 388 6.98 0.25 28.15
C VAL A 388 8.04 0.11 29.24
N VAL A 389 8.64 -1.07 29.41
CA VAL A 389 9.72 -1.28 30.39
C VAL A 389 10.92 -0.38 30.07
N ALA A 390 11.37 -0.35 28.80
CA ALA A 390 12.49 0.48 28.38
C ALA A 390 12.22 1.98 28.63
N LEU A 391 11.02 2.46 28.31
CA LEU A 391 10.62 3.84 28.52
C LEU A 391 10.59 4.19 30.03
N MET A 392 10.03 3.31 30.84
CA MET A 392 9.96 3.49 32.29
C MET A 392 11.37 3.49 32.91
N PHE A 393 12.26 2.61 32.46
CA PHE A 393 13.64 2.54 33.02
C PHE A 393 14.54 3.66 32.53
N SER A 394 14.33 4.17 31.29
CA SER A 394 15.14 5.28 30.76
C SER A 394 14.72 6.64 31.27
N PHE A 395 13.43 6.88 31.53
CA PHE A 395 12.91 8.20 31.90
C PHE A 395 12.33 8.24 33.32
N ALA A 396 11.44 7.31 33.68
CA ALA A 396 10.74 7.36 34.94
C ALA A 396 11.65 6.94 36.13
N LEU A 397 12.52 5.95 35.94
CA LEU A 397 13.36 5.43 37.00
C LEU A 397 14.40 6.49 37.54
N PRO A 398 15.14 7.22 36.66
CA PRO A 398 16.02 8.30 37.14
C PRO A 398 15.22 9.35 37.92
N PHE A 399 14.11 9.81 37.40
CA PHE A 399 13.22 10.78 38.04
C PHE A 399 12.70 10.30 39.39
N CYS A 400 12.20 9.06 39.47
CA CYS A 400 11.70 8.47 40.72
C CYS A 400 12.82 8.30 41.76
N ARG A 401 14.05 7.99 41.32
CA ARG A 401 15.22 7.90 42.23
C ARG A 401 15.63 9.25 42.81
N GLU A 402 15.68 10.28 41.94
CA GLU A 402 16.01 11.64 42.36
C GLU A 402 15.00 12.17 43.38
N LEU A 403 13.72 12.07 43.05
CA LEU A 403 12.63 12.47 43.94
C LEU A 403 12.60 11.69 45.27
N SER A 404 12.89 10.38 45.22
CA SER A 404 12.93 9.52 46.40
C SER A 404 14.12 9.84 47.29
N THR A 405 15.30 10.18 46.74
CA THR A 405 16.45 10.60 47.53
C THR A 405 16.25 11.93 48.22
N GLU A 406 15.58 12.89 47.55
CA GLU A 406 15.21 14.16 48.16
C GLU A 406 14.23 14.03 49.35
N LEU A 407 13.23 13.13 49.19
CA LEU A 407 12.14 12.97 50.17
C LEU A 407 12.46 12.01 51.34
N THR A 408 13.17 10.91 51.07
CA THR A 408 13.36 9.80 52.02
C THR A 408 14.83 9.45 52.30
N GLY A 409 15.76 10.09 51.62
CA GLY A 409 17.20 9.76 51.69
C GLY A 409 17.57 8.37 51.15
N SER A 410 16.63 7.66 50.48
CA SER A 410 16.83 6.28 50.02
C SER A 410 16.37 6.06 48.57
N HIS A 411 17.17 5.40 47.74
CA HIS A 411 16.81 5.02 46.38
C HIS A 411 15.74 3.89 46.28
N TRP A 412 15.55 3.13 47.36
CA TRP A 412 14.68 1.94 47.39
C TRP A 412 13.21 2.27 47.17
N ALA A 413 12.73 3.36 47.76
CA ALA A 413 11.35 3.79 47.60
C ALA A 413 11.07 4.17 46.12
N GLY A 414 11.99 4.87 45.47
CA GLY A 414 11.89 5.21 44.04
C GLY A 414 11.88 3.98 43.14
N ASN A 415 12.75 3.00 43.41
CA ASN A 415 12.77 1.73 42.67
C ASN A 415 11.43 0.97 42.85
N ALA A 416 10.90 0.91 44.08
CA ALA A 416 9.62 0.20 44.34
C ALA A 416 8.44 0.88 43.60
N VAL A 417 8.34 2.20 43.68
CA VAL A 417 7.28 2.96 43.01
C VAL A 417 7.38 2.79 41.49
N CYS A 418 8.57 2.95 40.92
CA CYS A 418 8.78 2.75 39.48
C CYS A 418 8.47 1.31 39.03
N GLY A 419 8.88 0.31 39.86
CA GLY A 419 8.59 -1.09 39.59
C GLY A 419 7.09 -1.42 39.54
N VAL A 420 6.36 -0.99 40.58
CA VAL A 420 4.90 -1.17 40.65
C VAL A 420 4.21 -0.45 39.50
N ALA A 421 4.60 0.79 39.19
CA ALA A 421 4.05 1.55 38.08
C ALA A 421 4.30 0.85 36.74
N THR A 422 5.54 0.33 36.51
CA THR A 422 5.88 -0.43 35.28
C THR A 422 5.03 -1.69 35.16
N VAL A 423 4.92 -2.48 36.22
CA VAL A 423 4.10 -3.70 36.24
C VAL A 423 2.60 -3.38 35.99
N LEU A 424 2.08 -2.32 36.57
CA LEU A 424 0.69 -1.89 36.32
C LEU A 424 0.46 -1.44 34.87
N MET A 425 1.44 -0.75 34.26
CA MET A 425 1.34 -0.33 32.86
C MET A 425 1.42 -1.50 31.88
N ILE A 426 2.27 -2.51 32.13
CA ILE A 426 2.39 -3.68 31.27
C ILE A 426 1.30 -4.75 31.54
N ALA A 427 0.66 -4.70 32.70
CA ALA A 427 -0.34 -5.69 33.13
C ALA A 427 -1.46 -5.97 32.10
N PRO A 428 -2.09 -4.98 31.44
CA PRO A 428 -3.10 -5.23 30.42
C PRO A 428 -2.52 -5.95 29.18
N PHE A 429 -1.28 -5.64 28.80
CA PHE A 429 -0.59 -6.27 27.67
C PHE A 429 -0.19 -7.70 27.98
N LEU A 430 0.43 -7.95 29.16
CA LEU A 430 0.76 -9.30 29.62
C LEU A 430 -0.49 -10.17 29.77
N ARG A 431 -1.58 -9.63 30.27
CA ARG A 431 -2.83 -10.36 30.35
C ARG A 431 -3.39 -10.70 28.97
N ALA A 432 -3.40 -9.73 28.03
CA ALA A 432 -3.82 -9.99 26.64
C ALA A 432 -2.98 -11.10 26.01
N PHE A 433 -1.67 -11.09 26.26
CA PHE A 433 -0.73 -12.11 25.84
C PHE A 433 -1.07 -13.51 26.40
N MET A 434 -1.37 -13.59 27.71
CA MET A 434 -1.67 -14.88 28.37
C MET A 434 -3.06 -15.43 27.99
N MET A 435 -4.10 -14.58 27.90
CA MET A 435 -5.50 -14.99 27.92
C MET A 435 -6.33 -14.58 26.70
N LYS A 436 -5.73 -14.33 25.54
CA LYS A 436 -6.46 -13.87 24.35
C LYS A 436 -7.46 -14.91 23.83
N LYS A 437 -8.74 -14.53 23.79
CA LYS A 437 -9.87 -15.36 23.35
C LYS A 437 -10.09 -15.46 21.84
N ASN A 438 -9.38 -14.69 20.99
CA ASN A 438 -9.68 -14.60 19.56
C ASN A 438 -9.56 -15.89 18.76
N HIS A 439 -8.99 -16.94 19.34
CA HIS A 439 -8.90 -18.27 18.75
C HIS A 439 -9.45 -19.34 19.69
N SER A 440 -10.43 -18.94 20.53
CA SER A 440 -11.08 -19.88 21.45
C SER A 440 -11.89 -20.95 20.72
N GLU A 441 -12.31 -20.71 19.48
CA GLU A 441 -13.02 -21.68 18.66
C GLU A 441 -12.06 -22.74 18.11
N GLU A 442 -10.93 -22.33 17.53
CA GLU A 442 -9.88 -23.26 17.07
C GLU A 442 -9.28 -24.03 18.25
N PHE A 443 -9.04 -23.35 19.37
CA PHE A 443 -8.55 -24.02 20.60
C PHE A 443 -9.56 -25.03 21.13
N LYS A 444 -10.85 -24.69 21.19
CA LYS A 444 -11.93 -25.60 21.62
C LYS A 444 -12.09 -26.74 20.62
N ALA A 445 -12.07 -26.47 19.32
CA ALA A 445 -12.15 -27.48 18.27
C ALA A 445 -11.03 -28.51 18.43
N LEU A 446 -9.76 -28.06 18.55
CA LEU A 446 -8.63 -28.94 18.76
C LEU A 446 -8.67 -29.68 20.10
N TRP A 447 -9.20 -29.04 21.17
CA TRP A 447 -9.36 -29.66 22.49
C TRP A 447 -10.39 -30.79 22.49
N THR A 448 -11.47 -30.65 21.72
CA THR A 448 -12.56 -31.62 21.60
C THR A 448 -12.29 -32.71 20.56
N GLU A 449 -11.50 -32.42 19.51
CA GLU A 449 -11.24 -33.32 18.38
C GLU A 449 -10.53 -34.61 18.81
N ARG A 450 -9.41 -34.51 19.54
CA ARG A 450 -8.63 -35.65 19.98
C ARG A 450 -7.99 -35.43 21.35
N ARG A 451 -7.96 -36.47 22.21
CA ARG A 451 -7.26 -36.40 23.52
C ARG A 451 -5.77 -36.12 23.37
N THR A 452 -5.13 -36.60 22.30
CA THR A 452 -3.71 -36.38 21.98
C THR A 452 -3.34 -34.91 21.70
N ASN A 453 -4.29 -34.05 21.38
CA ASN A 453 -4.07 -32.61 21.17
C ASN A 453 -4.00 -31.83 22.49
N ARG A 454 -4.45 -32.37 23.60
CA ARG A 454 -4.51 -31.66 24.89
C ARG A 454 -3.14 -31.33 25.48
N PRO A 455 -2.16 -32.27 25.56
CA PRO A 455 -0.84 -31.95 26.11
C PRO A 455 -0.12 -30.82 25.37
N PRO A 456 0.00 -30.81 24.02
CA PRO A 456 0.64 -29.69 23.32
C PRO A 456 -0.13 -28.37 23.46
N LEU A 457 -1.47 -28.38 23.58
CA LEU A 457 -2.25 -27.16 23.85
C LEU A 457 -1.95 -26.61 25.25
N VAL A 458 -1.89 -27.47 26.28
CA VAL A 458 -1.48 -27.07 27.64
C VAL A 458 -0.07 -26.52 27.65
N PHE A 459 0.86 -27.17 26.94
CA PHE A 459 2.24 -26.71 26.80
C PHE A 459 2.32 -25.28 26.23
N THR A 460 1.53 -24.95 25.19
CA THR A 460 1.50 -23.60 24.65
C THR A 460 1.02 -22.55 25.66
N VAL A 461 0.11 -22.90 26.55
CA VAL A 461 -0.36 -22.01 27.63
C VAL A 461 0.74 -21.84 28.68
N LEU A 462 1.41 -22.91 29.06
CA LEU A 462 2.53 -22.87 30.01
C LEU A 462 3.70 -22.02 29.50
N VAL A 463 4.07 -22.15 28.23
CA VAL A 463 5.11 -21.32 27.61
C VAL A 463 4.75 -19.82 27.70
N ARG A 464 3.51 -19.44 27.45
CA ARG A 464 3.08 -18.03 27.58
C ARG A 464 3.15 -17.54 29.01
N LEU A 465 2.75 -18.38 29.95
CA LEU A 465 2.84 -18.07 31.38
C LEU A 465 4.31 -17.88 31.80
N ALA A 466 5.20 -18.76 31.36
CA ALA A 466 6.64 -18.68 31.61
C ALA A 466 7.25 -17.38 31.05
N ILE A 467 6.91 -17.02 29.80
CA ILE A 467 7.37 -15.74 29.20
C ILE A 467 6.86 -14.54 29.99
N ALA A 468 5.61 -14.53 30.42
CA ALA A 468 5.07 -13.44 31.26
C ALA A 468 5.78 -13.37 32.62
N ALA A 469 6.09 -14.54 33.22
CA ALA A 469 6.88 -14.60 34.45
C ALA A 469 8.29 -14.02 34.26
N ALA A 470 8.94 -14.34 33.15
CA ALA A 470 10.25 -13.82 32.81
C ALA A 470 10.28 -12.29 32.71
N TYR A 471 9.22 -11.67 32.16
CA TYR A 471 9.11 -10.19 32.14
C TYR A 471 9.05 -9.60 33.55
N ILE A 472 8.24 -10.14 34.41
CA ILE A 472 8.08 -9.64 35.79
C ILE A 472 9.36 -9.89 36.59
N PHE A 473 9.96 -11.07 36.42
CA PHE A 473 11.24 -11.42 37.02
C PHE A 473 12.35 -10.43 36.57
N TYR A 474 12.45 -10.15 35.27
CA TYR A 474 13.43 -9.20 34.75
C TYR A 474 13.27 -7.79 35.37
N ILE A 475 12.04 -7.28 35.45
CA ILE A 475 11.74 -5.98 36.07
C ILE A 475 12.14 -5.98 37.54
N ALA A 476 11.74 -7.03 38.27
CA ALA A 476 12.02 -7.13 39.70
C ALA A 476 13.52 -7.28 39.95
N ASN A 477 14.22 -8.11 39.20
CA ASN A 477 15.67 -8.32 39.33
C ASN A 477 16.48 -7.05 39.03
N TYR A 478 16.08 -6.32 37.98
CA TYR A 478 16.74 -5.03 37.65
C TYR A 478 16.63 -3.97 38.73
N LEU A 479 15.49 -3.94 39.44
CA LEU A 479 15.17 -2.92 40.43
C LEU A 479 15.64 -3.26 41.86
N THR A 480 15.64 -4.56 42.24
CA THR A 480 15.77 -4.96 43.65
C THR A 480 17.01 -5.77 43.97
N ARG A 481 17.58 -6.52 43.00
CA ARG A 481 18.70 -7.46 43.21
C ARG A 481 18.51 -8.41 44.41
N PHE A 482 17.27 -8.82 44.70
CA PHE A 482 16.97 -9.82 45.71
C PHE A 482 17.35 -11.24 45.29
N ALA A 483 17.32 -12.19 46.24
CA ALA A 483 17.53 -13.59 45.94
C ALA A 483 16.52 -14.11 44.90
N ASP A 484 17.00 -14.90 43.93
CA ASP A 484 16.21 -15.36 42.77
C ASP A 484 14.90 -16.09 43.17
N ALA A 485 14.93 -16.88 44.24
CA ALA A 485 13.75 -17.60 44.74
C ALA A 485 12.63 -16.64 45.16
N LEU A 486 12.94 -15.52 45.78
CA LEU A 486 11.95 -14.52 46.19
C LEU A 486 11.39 -13.78 44.98
N LEU A 487 12.23 -13.48 43.99
CA LEU A 487 11.82 -12.84 42.74
C LEU A 487 10.89 -13.73 41.93
N ILE A 488 11.16 -15.05 41.85
CA ILE A 488 10.31 -16.04 41.21
C ILE A 488 8.93 -16.09 41.90
N THR A 489 8.90 -16.06 43.24
CA THR A 489 7.66 -16.08 44.01
C THR A 489 6.82 -14.82 43.77
N ILE A 490 7.47 -13.64 43.74
CA ILE A 490 6.81 -12.36 43.43
C ILE A 490 6.26 -12.39 41.98
N ALA A 491 7.04 -12.87 41.03
CA ALA A 491 6.62 -12.98 39.63
C ALA A 491 5.41 -13.89 39.47
N PHE A 492 5.42 -15.05 40.11
CA PHE A 492 4.31 -16.00 40.08
C PHE A 492 3.05 -15.44 40.76
N GLY A 493 3.18 -14.84 41.94
CA GLY A 493 2.08 -14.20 42.66
C GLY A 493 1.43 -13.06 41.85
N THR A 494 2.26 -12.24 41.20
CA THR A 494 1.78 -11.12 40.36
C THR A 494 1.01 -11.64 39.15
N ILE A 495 1.45 -12.74 38.52
CA ILE A 495 0.74 -13.37 37.40
C ILE A 495 -0.62 -13.89 37.84
N VAL A 496 -0.69 -14.60 38.97
CA VAL A 496 -1.94 -15.13 39.51
C VAL A 496 -2.92 -13.97 39.76
N LEU A 497 -2.44 -12.88 40.34
CA LEU A 497 -3.23 -11.69 40.62
C LEU A 497 -3.72 -11.01 39.33
N MET A 498 -2.87 -10.93 38.29
CA MET A 498 -3.24 -10.41 36.96
C MET A 498 -4.32 -11.27 36.28
N VAL A 499 -4.22 -12.58 36.38
CA VAL A 499 -5.18 -13.53 35.79
C VAL A 499 -6.54 -13.41 36.47
N LEU A 500 -6.57 -13.33 37.81
CA LEU A 500 -7.78 -13.26 38.61
C LEU A 500 -8.46 -11.87 38.56
N SER A 501 -7.75 -10.80 38.31
CA SER A 501 -8.28 -9.43 38.31
C SER A 501 -9.33 -9.17 37.25
N ARG A 502 -10.56 -8.88 37.68
CA ARG A 502 -11.70 -8.51 36.81
C ARG A 502 -11.50 -7.14 36.13
N SER A 503 -10.87 -6.19 36.80
CA SER A 503 -10.63 -4.85 36.29
C SER A 503 -9.63 -4.87 35.11
N LEU A 504 -8.54 -5.60 35.25
CA LEU A 504 -7.55 -5.80 34.18
C LEU A 504 -8.17 -6.53 32.97
N LYS A 505 -9.10 -7.46 33.22
CA LYS A 505 -9.86 -8.11 32.14
C LYS A 505 -10.64 -7.11 31.29
N LYS A 506 -11.38 -6.20 31.94
CA LYS A 506 -12.15 -5.17 31.22
C LYS A 506 -11.24 -4.20 30.47
N ARG A 507 -10.12 -3.78 31.07
CA ARG A 507 -9.15 -2.89 30.42
C ARG A 507 -8.46 -3.53 29.22
N SER A 508 -8.00 -4.77 29.36
CA SER A 508 -7.36 -5.53 28.28
C SER A 508 -8.30 -5.73 27.06
N ILE A 509 -9.59 -6.11 27.33
CA ILE A 509 -10.58 -6.27 26.26
C ILE A 509 -10.90 -4.92 25.59
N ARG A 510 -10.93 -3.82 26.34
CA ARG A 510 -11.16 -2.48 25.78
C ARG A 510 -10.01 -2.05 24.87
N LEU A 511 -8.76 -2.24 25.31
CA LEU A 511 -7.58 -1.95 24.50
C LEU A 511 -7.54 -2.78 23.22
N GLU A 512 -7.84 -4.06 23.32
CA GLU A 512 -7.92 -4.96 22.17
C GLU A 512 -9.00 -4.52 21.17
N ARG A 513 -10.20 -4.17 21.65
CA ARG A 513 -11.27 -3.65 20.79
C ARG A 513 -10.87 -2.35 20.10
N LEU A 514 -10.27 -1.42 20.81
CA LEU A 514 -9.78 -0.16 20.23
C LEU A 514 -8.73 -0.42 19.16
N PHE A 515 -7.79 -1.32 19.42
CA PHE A 515 -6.76 -1.68 18.44
C PHE A 515 -7.38 -2.28 17.18
N VAL A 516 -8.27 -3.28 17.32
CA VAL A 516 -8.94 -3.93 16.19
C VAL A 516 -9.87 -2.96 15.46
N GLN A 517 -10.58 -2.08 16.16
CA GLN A 517 -11.40 -1.05 15.55
C GLN A 517 -10.56 -0.03 14.77
N ASN A 518 -9.46 0.43 15.33
CA ASN A 518 -8.56 1.35 14.64
C ASN A 518 -7.91 0.68 13.41
N LEU A 519 -7.47 -0.55 13.57
CA LEU A 519 -6.91 -1.35 12.47
C LEU A 519 -7.94 -1.63 11.36
N ARG A 520 -9.23 -1.77 11.68
CA ARG A 520 -10.33 -2.02 10.72
C ARG A 520 -11.14 -0.79 10.38
N SER A 521 -10.74 0.39 10.82
CA SER A 521 -11.56 1.60 10.66
C SER A 521 -11.90 1.91 9.21
N ARG A 522 -10.95 1.73 8.29
CA ARG A 522 -11.14 1.92 6.84
C ARG A 522 -12.09 0.86 6.23
N GLU A 523 -11.97 -0.43 6.63
CA GLU A 523 -12.87 -1.50 6.16
C GLU A 523 -14.31 -1.29 6.64
N ILE A 524 -14.47 -0.94 7.91
CA ILE A 524 -15.81 -0.67 8.51
C ILE A 524 -16.47 0.51 7.79
N GLN A 525 -15.72 1.55 7.46
CA GLN A 525 -16.24 2.69 6.71
C GLN A 525 -16.55 2.33 5.25
N ALA A 526 -15.69 1.56 4.59
CA ALA A 526 -15.94 1.07 3.24
C ALA A 526 -17.18 0.15 3.18
N GLU A 527 -17.38 -0.68 4.23
CA GLU A 527 -18.59 -1.50 4.39
C GLU A 527 -19.84 -0.64 4.61
N ALA A 528 -19.75 0.39 5.47
CA ALA A 528 -20.85 1.32 5.74
C ALA A 528 -21.24 2.16 4.51
N LEU A 529 -20.29 2.45 3.63
CA LEU A 529 -20.51 3.20 2.38
C LEU A 529 -20.89 2.30 1.19
N GLY A 530 -21.12 0.99 1.40
CA GLY A 530 -21.48 0.04 0.33
C GLY A 530 -20.34 -0.28 -0.65
N ARG A 531 -19.12 0.19 -0.41
CA ARG A 531 -17.93 -0.03 -1.26
C ARG A 531 -17.24 -1.37 -0.98
N LYS A 532 -18.01 -2.44 -0.74
CA LYS A 532 -17.42 -3.78 -0.65
C LYS A 532 -16.97 -4.23 -2.04
N ARG A 533 -15.66 -4.43 -2.22
CA ARG A 533 -15.18 -5.28 -3.32
C ARG A 533 -15.73 -6.69 -3.14
N PRO A 534 -16.13 -7.38 -4.21
CA PRO A 534 -16.64 -8.75 -4.10
C PRO A 534 -15.65 -9.66 -3.41
N LEU A 535 -16.16 -10.57 -2.58
CA LEU A 535 -15.38 -11.54 -1.77
C LEU A 535 -14.61 -12.59 -2.61
N TYR A 536 -14.78 -12.60 -3.93
CA TYR A 536 -14.21 -13.58 -4.85
C TYR A 536 -13.40 -12.89 -5.95
N GLU A 537 -12.16 -12.53 -5.63
CA GLU A 537 -11.05 -12.53 -6.59
C GLU A 537 -10.32 -13.88 -6.43
N GLY A 538 -10.95 -14.96 -6.83
CA GLY A 538 -10.42 -16.31 -6.74
C GLY A 538 -10.68 -17.06 -8.03
N ARG A 539 -9.67 -17.78 -8.51
CA ARG A 539 -9.76 -18.75 -9.60
C ARG A 539 -10.92 -19.72 -9.32
N LEU A 540 -11.90 -19.74 -10.18
CA LEU A 540 -12.89 -20.79 -10.23
C LEU A 540 -12.21 -22.02 -10.84
N LEU A 541 -11.81 -22.98 -9.96
CA LEU A 541 -11.52 -24.38 -10.27
C LEU A 541 -10.77 -24.60 -11.61
N ASP A 542 -9.46 -24.79 -11.57
CA ASP A 542 -8.58 -25.45 -12.59
C ASP A 542 -8.81 -25.08 -14.09
N ARG A 543 -9.67 -24.14 -14.39
CA ARG A 543 -9.84 -23.52 -15.70
C ARG A 543 -9.33 -22.08 -15.60
N GLU A 544 -8.69 -21.61 -16.66
CA GLU A 544 -8.16 -20.24 -16.81
C GLU A 544 -9.26 -19.15 -16.82
N ILE A 545 -10.36 -19.35 -16.09
CA ILE A 545 -11.53 -18.46 -16.02
C ILE A 545 -11.44 -17.64 -14.73
N HIS A 546 -11.47 -16.32 -14.87
CA HIS A 546 -11.47 -15.40 -13.72
C HIS A 546 -12.41 -14.22 -13.95
N MET A 547 -12.60 -13.43 -12.90
CA MET A 547 -13.43 -12.25 -12.93
C MET A 547 -12.55 -11.00 -13.04
N SER A 548 -12.89 -10.12 -13.97
CA SER A 548 -12.27 -8.81 -14.14
C SER A 548 -13.27 -7.68 -13.96
N LEU A 549 -12.78 -6.52 -13.52
CA LEU A 549 -13.56 -5.28 -13.43
C LEU A 549 -13.17 -4.38 -14.59
N CYS A 550 -14.17 -3.98 -15.39
CA CYS A 550 -14.01 -3.06 -16.51
C CYS A 550 -14.96 -1.89 -16.32
N GLU A 551 -14.47 -0.66 -16.49
CA GLU A 551 -15.27 0.56 -16.41
C GLU A 551 -15.65 1.00 -17.82
N VAL A 552 -16.92 1.32 -18.03
CA VAL A 552 -17.42 1.83 -19.31
C VAL A 552 -16.94 3.27 -19.49
N PRO A 553 -16.13 3.58 -20.53
CA PRO A 553 -15.68 4.93 -20.80
C PRO A 553 -16.83 5.91 -21.02
N GLU A 554 -16.59 7.20 -20.78
CA GLU A 554 -17.61 8.25 -20.93
C GLU A 554 -18.08 8.38 -22.38
N ASP A 555 -17.19 8.15 -23.33
CA ASP A 555 -17.35 8.23 -24.78
C ASP A 555 -17.62 6.88 -25.45
N SER A 556 -17.99 5.84 -24.70
CA SER A 556 -18.21 4.49 -25.21
C SER A 556 -19.44 4.40 -26.11
N LEU A 557 -19.30 3.77 -27.29
CA LEU A 557 -20.41 3.38 -28.19
C LEU A 557 -21.39 2.39 -27.56
N TRP A 558 -21.05 1.78 -26.44
CA TRP A 558 -21.91 0.87 -25.69
C TRP A 558 -22.87 1.58 -24.74
N ALA A 559 -22.64 2.87 -24.49
CA ALA A 559 -23.50 3.67 -23.63
C ALA A 559 -24.93 3.75 -24.20
N GLY A 560 -25.93 3.54 -23.34
CA GLY A 560 -27.34 3.53 -23.71
C GLY A 560 -27.86 2.24 -24.34
N LYS A 561 -26.97 1.30 -24.74
CA LYS A 561 -27.38 0.01 -25.35
C LYS A 561 -27.67 -1.03 -24.29
N GLN A 562 -28.63 -1.90 -24.54
CA GLN A 562 -28.96 -3.01 -23.65
C GLN A 562 -27.95 -4.15 -23.78
N LEU A 563 -27.75 -4.91 -22.68
CA LEU A 563 -26.86 -6.08 -22.68
C LEU A 563 -27.24 -7.14 -23.71
N ALA A 564 -28.55 -7.28 -24.03
CA ALA A 564 -29.04 -8.17 -25.06
C ALA A 564 -28.61 -7.74 -26.48
N GLU A 565 -28.52 -6.43 -26.74
CA GLU A 565 -28.07 -5.88 -28.02
C GLU A 565 -26.56 -6.04 -28.20
N LEU A 566 -25.83 -5.88 -27.13
CA LEU A 566 -24.35 -5.97 -27.09
C LEU A 566 -23.87 -7.43 -27.15
N ASP A 567 -24.67 -8.39 -26.76
CA ASP A 567 -24.41 -9.83 -26.73
C ASP A 567 -22.96 -10.25 -26.51
N PHE A 568 -22.39 -9.76 -25.39
CA PHE A 568 -20.98 -9.96 -25.01
C PHE A 568 -20.57 -11.45 -25.00
N ARG A 569 -21.55 -12.33 -24.73
CA ARG A 569 -21.30 -13.77 -24.73
C ARG A 569 -21.00 -14.30 -26.14
N LYS A 570 -21.69 -13.79 -27.12
CA LYS A 570 -21.54 -14.22 -28.53
C LYS A 570 -20.27 -13.64 -29.17
N TYR A 571 -20.00 -12.34 -28.93
CA TYR A 571 -18.88 -11.65 -29.59
C TYR A 571 -17.55 -11.84 -28.89
N PHE A 572 -17.54 -11.88 -27.56
CA PHE A 572 -16.31 -11.93 -26.76
C PHE A 572 -16.18 -13.20 -25.89
N GLY A 573 -17.26 -14.00 -25.78
CA GLY A 573 -17.26 -15.20 -24.93
C GLY A 573 -17.34 -14.90 -23.42
N VAL A 574 -17.60 -13.65 -23.03
CA VAL A 574 -17.61 -13.20 -21.63
C VAL A 574 -19.03 -13.09 -21.07
N ASN A 575 -19.16 -13.20 -19.75
CA ASN A 575 -20.43 -13.01 -19.06
C ASN A 575 -20.30 -11.88 -18.04
N VAL A 576 -21.27 -10.95 -18.02
CA VAL A 576 -21.36 -9.88 -17.02
C VAL A 576 -22.06 -10.43 -15.78
N SER A 577 -21.33 -10.50 -14.66
CA SER A 577 -21.84 -11.02 -13.39
C SER A 577 -22.50 -9.95 -12.52
N SER A 578 -22.01 -8.72 -12.58
CA SER A 578 -22.62 -7.58 -11.91
C SER A 578 -22.23 -6.26 -12.55
N ILE A 579 -23.06 -5.24 -12.35
CA ILE A 579 -22.84 -3.86 -12.74
C ILE A 579 -22.88 -2.99 -11.48
N LEU A 580 -21.86 -2.22 -11.23
CA LEU A 580 -21.84 -1.21 -10.17
C LEU A 580 -22.03 0.17 -10.81
N ARG A 581 -23.19 0.77 -10.58
CA ARG A 581 -23.59 2.09 -11.05
C ARG A 581 -23.67 3.06 -9.89
N GLY A 582 -22.68 3.91 -9.76
CA GLY A 582 -22.58 4.81 -8.62
C GLY A 582 -22.55 4.06 -7.28
N ARG A 583 -23.66 4.08 -6.54
CA ARG A 583 -23.82 3.36 -5.26
C ARG A 583 -24.70 2.10 -5.36
N GLN A 584 -25.31 1.86 -6.50
CA GLN A 584 -26.22 0.73 -6.72
C GLN A 584 -25.49 -0.40 -7.42
N ARG A 585 -25.64 -1.62 -6.92
CA ARG A 585 -25.12 -2.84 -7.54
C ARG A 585 -26.27 -3.65 -8.11
N ILE A 586 -26.18 -3.97 -9.40
CA ILE A 586 -27.10 -4.84 -10.12
C ILE A 586 -26.37 -6.18 -10.26
N ASN A 587 -26.80 -7.20 -9.52
CA ASN A 587 -26.23 -8.55 -9.59
C ASN A 587 -26.98 -9.37 -10.62
N ILE A 588 -26.25 -10.14 -11.44
CA ILE A 588 -26.78 -10.99 -12.50
C ILE A 588 -27.76 -10.17 -13.37
N PRO A 589 -27.26 -9.13 -14.07
CA PRO A 589 -28.12 -8.27 -14.88
C PRO A 589 -28.79 -9.08 -15.98
N ASN A 590 -30.07 -8.81 -16.20
CA ASN A 590 -30.80 -9.39 -17.35
C ASN A 590 -30.43 -8.64 -18.65
N GLY A 591 -30.85 -9.17 -19.78
CA GLY A 591 -30.53 -8.60 -21.10
C GLY A 591 -31.11 -7.20 -21.35
N GLU A 592 -32.12 -6.77 -20.60
CA GLU A 592 -32.78 -5.47 -20.74
C GLU A 592 -32.04 -4.32 -20.06
N VAL A 593 -31.01 -4.63 -19.23
CA VAL A 593 -30.24 -3.62 -18.55
C VAL A 593 -29.34 -2.88 -19.55
N ALA A 594 -29.55 -1.58 -19.68
CA ALA A 594 -28.71 -0.71 -20.49
C ALA A 594 -27.45 -0.32 -19.72
N LEU A 595 -26.33 -0.16 -20.44
CA LEU A 595 -25.06 0.33 -19.90
C LEU A 595 -25.03 1.86 -19.91
N PHE A 596 -24.34 2.44 -18.91
CA PHE A 596 -24.11 3.87 -18.84
C PHE A 596 -22.63 4.17 -18.62
N PRO A 597 -22.15 5.35 -19.04
CA PRO A 597 -20.80 5.81 -18.74
C PRO A 597 -20.51 5.75 -17.25
N GLY A 598 -19.29 5.30 -16.89
CA GLY A 598 -18.89 5.11 -15.50
C GLY A 598 -19.44 3.85 -14.81
N ASP A 599 -20.25 3.02 -15.51
CA ASP A 599 -20.65 1.71 -14.99
C ASP A 599 -19.43 0.80 -14.85
N GLN A 600 -19.23 0.21 -13.69
CA GLN A 600 -18.19 -0.79 -13.46
C GLN A 600 -18.76 -2.19 -13.66
N LEU A 601 -18.38 -2.82 -14.76
CA LEU A 601 -18.81 -4.15 -15.14
C LEU A 601 -17.90 -5.20 -14.50
N GLN A 602 -18.47 -6.15 -13.79
CA GLN A 602 -17.77 -7.34 -13.35
C GLN A 602 -17.98 -8.46 -14.36
N VAL A 603 -16.93 -8.78 -15.11
CA VAL A 603 -16.97 -9.67 -16.26
C VAL A 603 -16.22 -10.97 -15.97
N ILE A 604 -16.78 -12.09 -16.39
CA ILE A 604 -16.20 -13.44 -16.24
C ILE A 604 -15.80 -13.98 -17.60
N GLY A 605 -14.57 -14.44 -17.75
CA GLY A 605 -14.02 -15.04 -18.95
C GLY A 605 -12.61 -15.58 -18.73
N ASP A 606 -12.00 -16.16 -19.78
CA ASP A 606 -10.58 -16.47 -19.80
C ASP A 606 -9.74 -15.24 -20.14
N ASP A 607 -8.41 -15.33 -20.01
CA ASP A 607 -7.47 -14.21 -20.24
C ASP A 607 -7.61 -13.59 -21.63
N ASP A 608 -7.80 -14.42 -22.65
CA ASP A 608 -7.89 -13.96 -24.05
C ASP A 608 -9.26 -13.30 -24.32
N GLN A 609 -10.33 -13.83 -23.74
CA GLN A 609 -11.69 -13.27 -23.82
C GLN A 609 -11.75 -11.90 -23.12
N LEU A 610 -11.21 -11.81 -21.90
CA LEU A 610 -11.21 -10.58 -21.12
C LEU A 610 -10.34 -9.49 -21.78
N THR A 611 -9.21 -9.88 -22.38
CA THR A 611 -8.33 -8.94 -23.09
C THR A 611 -9.03 -8.38 -24.34
N ARG A 612 -9.67 -9.24 -25.16
CA ARG A 612 -10.43 -8.80 -26.35
C ARG A 612 -11.61 -7.89 -25.95
N PHE A 613 -12.31 -8.25 -24.89
CA PHE A 613 -13.41 -7.43 -24.35
C PHE A 613 -12.94 -6.05 -23.91
N ALA A 614 -11.84 -5.99 -23.14
CA ALA A 614 -11.28 -4.72 -22.64
C ALA A 614 -10.71 -3.86 -23.79
N GLN A 615 -10.13 -4.48 -24.82
CA GLN A 615 -9.66 -3.76 -26.01
C GLN A 615 -10.83 -3.19 -26.82
N ALA A 616 -11.88 -3.98 -27.07
CA ALA A 616 -13.07 -3.52 -27.80
C ALA A 616 -13.75 -2.35 -27.07
N MET A 617 -13.84 -2.41 -25.74
CA MET A 617 -14.41 -1.32 -24.94
C MET A 617 -13.64 0.00 -25.09
N ARG A 618 -12.30 -0.07 -25.31
CA ARG A 618 -11.44 1.11 -25.50
C ARG A 618 -11.39 1.60 -26.94
N THR A 619 -11.60 0.73 -27.92
CA THR A 619 -11.54 1.07 -29.36
C THR A 619 -12.90 1.47 -29.93
N GLU A 620 -13.97 1.00 -29.34
CA GLU A 620 -15.34 1.41 -29.68
C GLU A 620 -15.73 2.66 -28.90
N VAL A 621 -15.08 3.77 -29.22
CA VAL A 621 -15.28 5.09 -28.62
C VAL A 621 -15.75 6.01 -29.73
N HIS A 622 -16.64 6.97 -29.41
CA HIS A 622 -16.97 8.04 -30.35
C HIS A 622 -15.71 8.87 -30.60
N ASP A 623 -15.33 9.06 -31.87
CA ASP A 623 -14.40 10.11 -32.23
C ASP A 623 -14.95 11.45 -31.68
N GLU A 624 -14.08 12.26 -31.05
CA GLU A 624 -14.42 13.59 -30.58
C GLU A 624 -14.97 14.40 -31.77
N ASP A 625 -16.28 14.35 -31.96
CA ASP A 625 -16.94 15.13 -32.98
C ASP A 625 -16.92 16.59 -32.53
N ALA A 626 -16.30 17.44 -33.32
CA ALA A 626 -16.31 18.89 -33.11
C ALA A 626 -17.73 19.48 -32.99
N GLU A 627 -18.78 18.73 -33.33
CA GLU A 627 -20.18 19.06 -33.09
C GLU A 627 -20.63 18.82 -31.65
N ILE A 628 -20.03 17.87 -30.90
CA ILE A 628 -20.39 17.62 -29.48
C ILE A 628 -19.85 18.75 -28.60
N GLU A 629 -18.65 19.24 -28.85
CA GLU A 629 -18.10 20.41 -28.13
C GLU A 629 -18.96 21.67 -28.31
N LYS A 630 -19.62 21.86 -29.47
CA LYS A 630 -20.50 22.98 -29.74
C LYS A 630 -21.84 22.88 -29.02
N ARG A 631 -22.20 21.76 -28.44
CA ARG A 631 -23.43 21.52 -27.68
C ARG A 631 -23.26 21.55 -26.18
N GLU A 632 -22.10 22.00 -25.68
CA GLU A 632 -21.92 22.21 -24.23
C GLU A 632 -22.96 23.16 -23.69
N MET A 633 -23.62 22.75 -22.63
CA MET A 633 -24.59 23.56 -21.89
C MET A 633 -23.83 24.60 -21.07
N ARG A 634 -24.10 25.89 -21.33
CA ARG A 634 -23.53 27.00 -20.57
C ARG A 634 -24.56 27.57 -19.62
N LEU A 635 -24.07 27.92 -18.43
CA LEU A 635 -24.83 28.71 -17.46
C LEU A 635 -24.38 30.16 -17.59
N GLN A 636 -25.33 31.06 -17.89
CA GLN A 636 -25.08 32.47 -18.10
C GLN A 636 -26.10 33.32 -17.33
N GLN A 637 -25.68 34.51 -16.89
CA GLN A 637 -26.57 35.51 -16.34
C GLN A 637 -27.01 36.48 -17.43
N ILE A 638 -28.29 36.86 -17.42
CA ILE A 638 -28.82 37.97 -18.22
C ILE A 638 -29.58 38.94 -17.33
N ILE A 639 -29.46 40.23 -17.64
CA ILE A 639 -30.15 41.28 -16.91
C ILE A 639 -31.31 41.81 -17.78
N VAL A 640 -32.51 41.83 -17.22
CA VAL A 640 -33.68 42.39 -17.93
C VAL A 640 -33.57 43.89 -17.96
N GLY A 641 -33.12 44.44 -19.11
CA GLY A 641 -32.97 45.88 -19.36
C GLY A 641 -34.25 46.55 -19.87
N GLN A 642 -34.22 47.89 -20.00
CA GLN A 642 -35.35 48.68 -20.55
C GLN A 642 -35.73 48.31 -21.99
N LYS A 643 -34.79 47.78 -22.77
CA LYS A 643 -35.01 47.37 -24.17
C LYS A 643 -35.21 45.86 -24.30
N SER A 644 -35.18 45.14 -23.20
CA SER A 644 -35.37 43.70 -23.22
C SER A 644 -36.78 43.31 -23.69
N PRO A 645 -36.91 42.38 -24.65
CA PRO A 645 -38.21 41.90 -25.09
C PRO A 645 -38.94 41.11 -24.01
N PHE A 646 -38.26 40.75 -22.95
CA PHE A 646 -38.79 39.95 -21.84
C PHE A 646 -39.41 40.80 -20.73
N LEU A 647 -39.20 42.14 -20.76
CA LEU A 647 -39.75 43.06 -19.75
C LEU A 647 -41.27 42.98 -19.72
N ASP A 648 -41.84 42.91 -18.52
CA ASP A 648 -43.28 42.77 -18.25
C ASP A 648 -43.95 41.48 -18.79
N GLN A 649 -43.18 40.52 -19.31
CA GLN A 649 -43.68 39.21 -19.72
C GLN A 649 -43.55 38.21 -18.58
N THR A 650 -44.45 37.21 -18.54
CA THR A 650 -44.27 36.05 -17.64
C THR A 650 -43.21 35.10 -18.19
N LEU A 651 -42.59 34.30 -17.31
CA LEU A 651 -41.63 33.28 -17.76
C LEU A 651 -42.22 32.39 -18.88
N ARG A 652 -43.53 32.11 -18.84
CA ARG A 652 -44.22 31.34 -19.86
C ARG A 652 -44.42 32.10 -21.18
N GLU A 653 -44.73 33.42 -21.11
CA GLU A 653 -44.94 34.27 -22.28
C GLU A 653 -43.66 34.68 -22.99
N SER A 654 -42.52 34.71 -22.24
CA SER A 654 -41.22 35.13 -22.76
C SER A 654 -40.68 34.21 -23.89
N GLY A 655 -41.15 32.98 -23.95
CA GLY A 655 -40.71 32.00 -24.95
C GLY A 655 -39.27 31.61 -24.89
N ILE A 656 -38.56 31.87 -23.77
CA ILE A 656 -37.13 31.58 -23.59
C ILE A 656 -36.88 30.10 -23.84
N ARG A 657 -37.77 29.22 -23.39
CA ARG A 657 -37.66 27.79 -23.61
C ARG A 657 -38.01 27.36 -25.06
N ASP A 658 -39.10 27.88 -25.57
CA ASP A 658 -39.66 27.40 -26.83
C ASP A 658 -38.99 28.02 -28.06
N ARG A 659 -38.51 29.29 -27.98
CA ARG A 659 -37.88 30.00 -29.09
C ARG A 659 -36.36 29.89 -29.08
N TYR A 660 -35.75 29.90 -27.88
CA TYR A 660 -34.29 29.93 -27.74
C TYR A 660 -33.73 28.61 -27.21
N ASN A 661 -34.57 27.62 -26.93
CA ASN A 661 -34.16 26.36 -26.34
C ASN A 661 -33.27 26.53 -25.11
N CYS A 662 -33.53 27.55 -24.30
CA CYS A 662 -32.84 27.87 -23.06
C CYS A 662 -33.77 27.70 -21.86
N MET A 663 -33.21 27.37 -20.71
CA MET A 663 -33.97 27.18 -19.49
C MET A 663 -33.55 28.21 -18.42
N VAL A 664 -34.54 28.89 -17.84
CA VAL A 664 -34.28 29.73 -16.67
C VAL A 664 -34.21 28.88 -15.43
N VAL A 665 -33.05 28.88 -14.74
CA VAL A 665 -32.78 28.11 -13.55
C VAL A 665 -33.23 28.81 -12.28
N GLY A 666 -33.10 30.14 -12.27
CA GLY A 666 -33.49 30.97 -11.13
C GLY A 666 -33.30 32.47 -11.36
N LEU A 667 -33.74 33.23 -10.39
CA LEU A 667 -33.61 34.67 -10.29
C LEU A 667 -32.64 35.02 -9.15
N ASP A 668 -31.73 35.95 -9.38
CA ASP A 668 -30.86 36.53 -8.36
C ASP A 668 -31.51 37.79 -7.78
N GLU A 669 -31.90 37.71 -6.51
CA GLU A 669 -32.49 38.83 -5.78
C GLU A 669 -31.45 39.60 -4.91
N GLY A 670 -30.19 39.63 -5.31
CA GLY A 670 -29.09 40.30 -4.63
C GLY A 670 -28.50 39.48 -3.48
N GLU A 671 -28.57 39.92 -2.22
CA GLU A 671 -27.94 39.20 -1.08
C GLU A 671 -28.62 37.84 -0.71
N LYS A 672 -29.67 37.44 -1.39
CA LYS A 672 -30.39 36.21 -1.15
C LYS A 672 -30.03 35.13 -2.18
N ASN A 673 -30.04 33.86 -1.75
CA ASN A 673 -29.83 32.72 -2.61
C ASN A 673 -30.79 32.67 -3.79
N LEU A 674 -30.33 32.10 -4.91
CA LEU A 674 -31.07 31.88 -6.14
C LEU A 674 -32.51 31.37 -5.86
N THR A 675 -33.52 32.21 -6.24
CA THR A 675 -34.91 31.84 -6.04
C THR A 675 -35.47 31.13 -7.28
N ILE A 676 -36.09 29.95 -7.08
CA ILE A 676 -36.74 29.21 -8.17
C ILE A 676 -37.98 29.97 -8.63
N ILE A 677 -38.01 30.35 -9.92
CA ILE A 677 -39.06 31.16 -10.52
C ILE A 677 -40.28 30.29 -10.85
N THR A 678 -41.46 30.77 -10.51
CA THR A 678 -42.71 30.14 -10.93
C THR A 678 -43.04 30.51 -12.40
N PRO A 679 -43.76 29.66 -13.16
CA PRO A 679 -44.09 29.94 -14.56
C PRO A 679 -44.86 31.27 -14.79
N ASN A 680 -45.55 31.75 -13.78
CA ASN A 680 -46.34 32.98 -13.80
C ASN A 680 -45.57 34.19 -13.27
N TYR A 681 -44.29 34.08 -12.94
CA TYR A 681 -43.47 35.19 -12.51
C TYR A 681 -43.30 36.19 -13.68
N ARG A 682 -43.55 37.49 -13.45
CA ARG A 682 -43.43 38.53 -14.44
C ARG A 682 -42.11 39.26 -14.28
N PHE A 683 -41.29 39.27 -15.31
CA PHE A 683 -39.97 39.87 -15.28
C PHE A 683 -40.03 41.37 -15.10
N ALA A 684 -39.31 41.91 -14.14
CA ALA A 684 -39.18 43.33 -13.84
C ALA A 684 -37.85 43.88 -14.35
N LEU A 685 -37.79 45.19 -14.48
CA LEU A 685 -36.56 45.87 -14.85
C LEU A 685 -35.48 45.67 -13.79
N GLY A 686 -34.31 45.17 -14.20
CA GLY A 686 -33.20 44.90 -13.32
C GLY A 686 -33.12 43.45 -12.78
N ASP A 687 -34.12 42.61 -13.11
CA ASP A 687 -34.05 41.18 -12.74
C ASP A 687 -32.85 40.52 -13.39
N VAL A 688 -32.08 39.77 -12.59
CA VAL A 688 -30.93 39.00 -13.04
C VAL A 688 -31.33 37.52 -13.12
N LEU A 689 -31.44 37.01 -14.34
CA LEU A 689 -31.87 35.65 -14.61
C LEU A 689 -30.67 34.76 -14.86
N TRP A 690 -30.63 33.58 -14.24
CA TRP A 690 -29.67 32.51 -14.55
C TRP A 690 -30.28 31.60 -15.60
N ILE A 691 -29.60 31.49 -16.73
CA ILE A 691 -30.07 30.76 -17.91
C ILE A 691 -29.07 29.66 -18.27
N VAL A 692 -29.61 28.49 -18.59
CA VAL A 692 -28.85 27.34 -19.09
C VAL A 692 -29.32 27.02 -20.49
N GLY A 693 -28.39 26.85 -21.41
CA GLY A 693 -28.65 26.49 -22.80
C GLY A 693 -27.34 26.16 -23.54
N GLU A 694 -27.46 25.64 -24.76
CA GLU A 694 -26.31 25.48 -25.65
C GLU A 694 -25.71 26.86 -25.98
N GLU A 695 -24.39 26.93 -26.14
CA GLU A 695 -23.68 28.20 -26.35
C GLU A 695 -24.28 29.09 -27.46
N GLN A 696 -24.67 28.49 -28.57
CA GLN A 696 -25.29 29.18 -29.68
C GLN A 696 -26.68 29.77 -29.34
N ASN A 697 -27.45 28.99 -28.57
CA ASN A 697 -28.77 29.37 -28.13
C ASN A 697 -28.73 30.50 -27.08
N VAL A 698 -27.77 30.42 -26.18
CA VAL A 698 -27.51 31.47 -25.15
C VAL A 698 -27.05 32.75 -25.82
N LYS A 699 -26.17 32.70 -26.84
CA LYS A 699 -25.77 33.87 -27.62
C LYS A 699 -26.97 34.52 -28.32
N GLY A 700 -27.79 33.72 -28.98
CA GLY A 700 -29.02 34.25 -29.64
C GLY A 700 -29.98 34.89 -28.65
N LEU A 701 -30.04 34.40 -27.42
CA LEU A 701 -30.85 34.99 -26.36
C LEU A 701 -30.25 36.29 -25.82
N LEU A 702 -28.92 36.39 -25.66
CA LEU A 702 -28.21 37.60 -25.25
C LEU A 702 -28.38 38.72 -26.28
N GLU A 703 -28.21 38.41 -27.57
CA GLU A 703 -28.45 39.36 -28.67
C GLU A 703 -29.90 39.86 -28.69
N ALA A 704 -30.88 38.98 -28.45
CA ALA A 704 -32.28 39.35 -28.34
C ALA A 704 -32.58 40.21 -27.10
N ASN A 705 -31.85 40.05 -26.00
CA ASN A 705 -31.96 40.86 -24.79
C ASN A 705 -31.31 42.24 -24.93
N GLY A 706 -30.50 42.47 -25.99
CA GLY A 706 -29.80 43.73 -26.23
C GLY A 706 -28.48 43.86 -25.47
N GLU A 707 -27.91 42.72 -25.02
CA GLU A 707 -26.55 42.57 -24.47
C GLU A 707 -25.65 42.05 -25.61
N GLU A 708 -24.60 42.82 -26.01
CA GLU A 708 -23.56 42.41 -26.97
C GLU A 708 -22.54 41.46 -26.34
#